data_a89a10bda0be3e462317ab2bf11b86f6
#
_entry.id   a89a10bda0be3e462317ab2bf11b86f6
#
_cell.length_a   1.000
_cell.length_b   1.000
_cell.length_c   1.000
_cell.angle_alpha   90.00
_cell.angle_beta   90.00
_cell.angle_gamma   90.00
#
_symmetry.space_group_name_H-M   'P 1'
#
loop_
_entity.id
_entity.type
_entity.pdbx_description
1 polymer ?
#
loop_
_entity_poly.entity_id
_entity_poly.type
_entity_poly.pdbx_seq_one_letter_code
_entity_poly.pdbx_strand_id
1 'polypeptide(L)'
;MNNYFTIHKLFTAKKNLLFLLSFILPGLIFFSYFFYTKNGVLTVDLGQQYVDFLAFFRNNLFSHPLRLIYSFSNGLGGSMLATDAYYLFSPFNLLLFLFPENLLPQAILIIIGLKIATSGLTSYYYWQQKINMPFYALSASSAYALSGYVIANHFNLMWLDSVILLPLLINEIDRTLRQEKSHLILITFLLWFTNFYTAFMTLAFGFLYLLTQIFFFNRKKQWSIFKSYLIKSILGSFLDAFMLLPVFIEMLQGKAASSANWSWGFQFIPYNQITKLADGAYNFHEMQEGMPNIFIPLPFLLLTILYFLNKKINWKTTLANGLLLLFLIASLFWTPLVLLWHLGQFPVWYPGRFSFVLIFLALNLAIIALNQQEKIKLWQVLPLAIVALGLILFVTFNDQSFDFLNENAQIATGAFLALGLLFIAFIYNKNNYAAIFFYLIIELELVINLVLSLGNLAYQKNYDYQNFVKNTTQVTNYETNHDQSLYRTEKNFYRSDDDPFSANYYGLSNFNSISNQHVLSLLNNLGFVNNSNSYTNFGGTPITDDLFGIKYYILPNEEITPLKEKKQMKYDNKNQRIDVGDYHLQKRFNQLILMKNNYALPLLFLSPTSTKKMKFDPSNITKNQTQFLQAATGNTTLFHNVIWPDPKKINVSSWDGGWMQYSKKRKNKSARLIFNLRPKTNSSYYLELPGDIDDNAIDMYVNGSFVNLTVRDSNTRLINLGSRQSGQRIQIAITLKKDNLDLNAANLWRLDTKKLAQEMHSFKQIQPQITQPSALVIKSNHFSLHKKMTMKSTIPSSINWLVIDNGKILHKNKVLFANAFLSFNLNPGKHQITLIYIPWILIIGLLISLITLVIYIKINKSISVSVNMEK
;
A
#
# COMPACT_ATOMS: atom_id res chain seq x y z
N MET A 1 -40.58 -45.73 -6.71
CA MET A 1 -39.14 -45.41 -6.50
C MET A 1 -38.58 -44.43 -7.55
N ASN A 2 -38.87 -44.51 -8.83
CA ASN A 2 -38.32 -43.62 -9.87
C ASN A 2 -38.67 -42.14 -9.71
N ASN A 3 -39.86 -41.78 -9.25
CA ASN A 3 -40.24 -40.36 -9.06
C ASN A 3 -39.47 -39.68 -7.90
N TYR A 4 -39.12 -40.41 -6.85
CA TYR A 4 -38.32 -39.87 -5.72
C TYR A 4 -36.88 -39.57 -6.14
N PHE A 5 -36.29 -40.43 -6.98
CA PHE A 5 -34.93 -40.21 -7.52
C PHE A 5 -34.87 -39.04 -8.49
N THR A 6 -35.92 -38.82 -9.30
CA THR A 6 -35.97 -37.70 -10.25
C THR A 6 -36.18 -36.36 -9.52
N ILE A 7 -37.07 -36.33 -8.51
CA ILE A 7 -37.29 -35.14 -7.68
C ILE A 7 -36.04 -34.77 -6.87
N HIS A 8 -35.36 -35.75 -6.27
CA HIS A 8 -34.12 -35.50 -5.52
C HIS A 8 -32.98 -34.98 -6.41
N LYS A 9 -32.84 -35.49 -7.66
CA LYS A 9 -31.90 -34.98 -8.66
C LYS A 9 -32.23 -33.57 -9.11
N LEU A 10 -33.50 -33.22 -9.29
CA LEU A 10 -33.92 -31.85 -9.63
C LEU A 10 -33.67 -30.85 -8.49
N PHE A 11 -33.92 -31.25 -7.23
CA PHE A 11 -33.65 -30.42 -6.07
C PHE A 11 -32.13 -30.19 -5.83
N THR A 12 -31.31 -31.22 -5.99
CA THR A 12 -29.84 -31.10 -5.92
C THR A 12 -29.28 -30.30 -7.08
N ALA A 13 -29.77 -30.45 -8.30
CA ALA A 13 -29.38 -29.66 -9.46
C ALA A 13 -29.72 -28.17 -9.28
N LYS A 14 -30.90 -27.84 -8.73
CA LYS A 14 -31.30 -26.45 -8.46
C LYS A 14 -30.46 -25.82 -7.36
N LYS A 15 -30.08 -26.56 -6.33
CA LYS A 15 -29.19 -26.08 -5.25
C LYS A 15 -27.81 -25.81 -5.80
N ASN A 16 -27.22 -26.69 -6.60
CA ASN A 16 -25.90 -26.52 -7.20
C ASN A 16 -25.85 -25.32 -8.17
N LEU A 17 -26.96 -25.09 -8.91
CA LEU A 17 -27.07 -23.91 -9.78
C LEU A 17 -26.99 -22.59 -9.01
N LEU A 18 -27.65 -22.48 -7.86
CA LEU A 18 -27.62 -21.24 -7.07
C LEU A 18 -26.25 -20.99 -6.43
N PHE A 19 -25.52 -22.04 -6.03
CA PHE A 19 -24.11 -21.91 -5.65
C PHE A 19 -23.27 -21.41 -6.81
N LEU A 20 -23.45 -21.93 -8.00
CA LEU A 20 -22.75 -21.51 -9.19
C LEU A 20 -23.08 -20.05 -9.54
N LEU A 21 -24.35 -19.65 -9.47
CA LEU A 21 -24.79 -18.28 -9.72
C LEU A 21 -24.20 -17.29 -8.71
N SER A 22 -24.15 -17.65 -7.43
CA SER A 22 -23.57 -16.81 -6.39
C SER A 22 -22.06 -16.56 -6.58
N PHE A 23 -21.36 -17.46 -7.27
CA PHE A 23 -19.97 -17.28 -7.67
C PHE A 23 -19.85 -16.50 -8.98
N ILE A 24 -20.58 -16.90 -10.03
CA ILE A 24 -20.37 -16.35 -11.37
C ILE A 24 -20.86 -14.90 -11.48
N LEU A 25 -22.06 -14.58 -10.98
CA LEU A 25 -22.72 -13.32 -11.29
C LEU A 25 -21.99 -12.08 -10.74
N PRO A 26 -21.55 -12.02 -9.47
CA PRO A 26 -20.79 -10.86 -8.99
C PRO A 26 -19.48 -10.64 -9.75
N GLY A 27 -18.75 -11.72 -10.05
CA GLY A 27 -17.53 -11.65 -10.85
C GLY A 27 -17.79 -11.18 -12.28
N LEU A 28 -18.85 -11.71 -12.93
CA LEU A 28 -19.22 -11.33 -14.29
C LEU A 28 -19.64 -9.86 -14.38
N ILE A 29 -20.41 -9.35 -13.42
CA ILE A 29 -20.82 -7.95 -13.36
C ILE A 29 -19.57 -7.07 -13.25
N PHE A 30 -18.62 -7.41 -12.39
CA PHE A 30 -17.37 -6.68 -12.25
C PHE A 30 -16.53 -6.71 -13.54
N PHE A 31 -16.36 -7.88 -14.16
CA PHE A 31 -15.62 -8.01 -15.42
C PHE A 31 -16.27 -7.25 -16.58
N SER A 32 -17.61 -7.23 -16.65
CA SER A 32 -18.33 -6.57 -17.74
C SER A 32 -18.02 -5.07 -17.83
N TYR A 33 -17.80 -4.41 -16.70
CA TYR A 33 -17.37 -3.01 -16.67
C TYR A 33 -16.04 -2.79 -17.39
N PHE A 34 -14.99 -3.55 -17.01
CA PHE A 34 -13.66 -3.41 -17.61
C PHE A 34 -13.63 -3.88 -19.06
N PHE A 35 -14.42 -4.89 -19.41
CA PHE A 35 -14.57 -5.35 -20.78
C PHE A 35 -15.22 -4.29 -21.68
N TYR A 36 -16.28 -3.65 -21.20
CA TYR A 36 -17.00 -2.60 -21.93
C TYR A 36 -16.17 -1.31 -22.06
N THR A 37 -15.57 -0.83 -20.97
CA THR A 37 -14.79 0.42 -20.97
C THR A 37 -13.42 0.27 -21.60
N LYS A 38 -12.91 -0.96 -21.77
CA LYS A 38 -11.55 -1.25 -22.23
C LYS A 38 -10.44 -0.61 -21.36
N ASN A 39 -10.76 -0.24 -20.14
CA ASN A 39 -9.82 0.28 -19.18
C ASN A 39 -8.88 -0.85 -18.69
N GLY A 40 -7.65 -0.48 -18.30
CA GLY A 40 -6.83 -1.32 -17.44
C GLY A 40 -7.38 -1.34 -16.02
N VAL A 41 -6.91 -2.27 -15.19
CA VAL A 41 -7.29 -2.33 -13.78
C VAL A 41 -6.37 -1.50 -12.88
N LEU A 42 -5.20 -1.12 -13.39
CA LEU A 42 -4.20 -0.41 -12.61
C LEU A 42 -4.65 1.02 -12.32
N THR A 43 -4.81 1.32 -11.06
CA THR A 43 -5.19 2.62 -10.54
C THR A 43 -4.56 2.82 -9.16
N VAL A 44 -4.35 4.06 -8.75
CA VAL A 44 -3.82 4.44 -7.43
C VAL A 44 -2.68 3.52 -6.98
N ASP A 45 -2.72 2.98 -5.76
CA ASP A 45 -1.65 2.13 -5.21
C ASP A 45 -1.48 0.80 -5.96
N LEU A 46 -2.53 0.28 -6.59
CA LEU A 46 -2.38 -0.90 -7.45
C LEU A 46 -1.46 -0.62 -8.63
N GLY A 47 -1.53 0.58 -9.21
CA GLY A 47 -0.67 1.00 -10.32
C GLY A 47 0.71 1.51 -9.91
N GLN A 48 0.85 2.01 -8.66
CA GLN A 48 2.08 2.66 -8.19
C GLN A 48 2.90 1.81 -7.21
N GLN A 49 2.35 0.70 -6.71
CA GLN A 49 2.99 -0.12 -5.68
C GLN A 49 2.67 -1.62 -5.85
N TYR A 50 1.40 -2.03 -5.75
CA TYR A 50 1.07 -3.46 -5.61
C TYR A 50 1.41 -4.29 -6.84
N VAL A 51 1.28 -3.73 -8.04
CA VAL A 51 1.66 -4.43 -9.28
C VAL A 51 3.14 -4.79 -9.28
N ASP A 52 4.00 -3.96 -8.67
CA ASP A 52 5.43 -4.19 -8.60
C ASP A 52 5.77 -5.30 -7.60
N PHE A 53 5.11 -5.34 -6.44
CA PHE A 53 5.25 -6.45 -5.49
C PHE A 53 4.74 -7.78 -6.07
N LEU A 54 3.62 -7.75 -6.81
CA LEU A 54 3.10 -8.94 -7.48
C LEU A 54 4.04 -9.44 -8.59
N ALA A 55 4.67 -8.51 -9.34
CA ALA A 55 5.71 -8.84 -10.31
C ALA A 55 6.92 -9.49 -9.64
N PHE A 56 7.39 -8.90 -8.54
CA PHE A 56 8.50 -9.44 -7.76
C PHE A 56 8.21 -10.83 -7.21
N PHE A 57 7.04 -11.05 -6.63
CA PHE A 57 6.59 -12.34 -6.13
C PHE A 57 6.58 -13.40 -7.25
N ARG A 58 5.95 -13.07 -8.39
CA ARG A 58 5.91 -13.92 -9.55
C ARG A 58 7.31 -14.30 -10.06
N ASN A 59 8.21 -13.32 -10.13
CA ASN A 59 9.53 -13.52 -10.69
C ASN A 59 10.49 -14.27 -9.75
N ASN A 60 10.22 -14.29 -8.44
CA ASN A 60 11.18 -14.82 -7.46
C ASN A 60 10.70 -16.07 -6.70
N LEU A 61 9.40 -16.33 -6.50
CA LEU A 61 8.91 -17.41 -5.64
C LEU A 61 9.53 -18.77 -5.96
N PHE A 62 9.62 -19.14 -7.22
CA PHE A 62 10.15 -20.45 -7.64
C PHE A 62 11.60 -20.39 -8.13
N SER A 63 12.07 -19.23 -8.61
CA SER A 63 13.44 -19.09 -9.16
C SER A 63 14.45 -18.69 -8.09
N HIS A 64 14.09 -17.76 -7.18
CA HIS A 64 14.97 -17.17 -6.19
C HIS A 64 14.24 -16.94 -4.85
N PRO A 65 13.67 -17.99 -4.19
CA PRO A 65 12.76 -17.84 -3.04
C PRO A 65 13.40 -17.09 -1.85
N LEU A 66 14.71 -17.14 -1.69
CA LEU A 66 15.41 -16.41 -0.62
C LEU A 66 15.31 -14.89 -0.76
N ARG A 67 14.98 -14.36 -1.96
CA ARG A 67 14.71 -12.94 -2.15
C ARG A 67 13.42 -12.49 -1.47
N LEU A 68 12.48 -13.40 -1.20
CA LEU A 68 11.27 -13.13 -0.39
C LEU A 68 11.59 -13.06 1.11
N ILE A 69 12.81 -13.39 1.55
CA ILE A 69 13.25 -13.18 2.94
C ILE A 69 13.98 -11.83 3.05
N TYR A 70 14.88 -11.55 2.12
CA TYR A 70 15.67 -10.31 2.08
C TYR A 70 15.98 -9.91 0.64
N SER A 71 15.78 -8.63 0.29
CA SER A 71 16.06 -8.12 -1.05
C SER A 71 16.67 -6.73 -1.03
N PHE A 72 17.60 -6.47 -1.96
CA PHE A 72 18.09 -5.13 -2.30
C PHE A 72 17.18 -4.38 -3.29
N SER A 73 16.12 -5.01 -3.81
CA SER A 73 15.03 -4.30 -4.49
C SER A 73 14.14 -3.55 -3.50
N ASN A 74 14.22 -3.87 -2.21
CA ASN A 74 13.54 -3.15 -1.12
C ASN A 74 14.44 -1.98 -0.66
N GLY A 75 14.51 -0.94 -1.45
CA GLY A 75 15.32 0.26 -1.20
C GLY A 75 16.81 -0.06 -1.01
N LEU A 76 17.41 0.45 0.06
CA LEU A 76 18.83 0.18 0.35
C LEU A 76 19.12 -1.27 0.79
N GLY A 77 18.11 -2.13 0.79
CA GLY A 77 18.11 -3.51 1.24
C GLY A 77 17.30 -3.69 2.53
N GLY A 78 16.38 -4.64 2.54
CA GLY A 78 15.49 -4.87 3.67
C GLY A 78 14.88 -6.26 3.70
N SER A 79 14.34 -6.62 4.86
CA SER A 79 13.47 -7.78 5.01
C SER A 79 12.24 -7.62 4.11
N MET A 80 11.79 -8.72 3.53
CA MET A 80 10.55 -8.77 2.75
C MET A 80 9.39 -9.35 3.55
N LEU A 81 9.66 -9.97 4.71
CA LEU A 81 8.68 -10.80 5.43
C LEU A 81 7.38 -10.06 5.77
N ALA A 82 7.48 -8.85 6.33
CA ALA A 82 6.27 -8.08 6.64
C ALA A 82 5.59 -7.52 5.38
N THR A 83 6.35 -7.16 4.35
CA THR A 83 5.81 -6.76 3.04
C THR A 83 5.06 -7.93 2.39
N ASP A 84 5.64 -9.11 2.38
CA ASP A 84 5.03 -10.32 1.81
C ASP A 84 3.75 -10.70 2.58
N ALA A 85 3.78 -10.65 3.91
CA ALA A 85 2.63 -10.93 4.76
C ALA A 85 1.48 -9.92 4.59
N TYR A 86 1.78 -8.69 4.19
CA TYR A 86 0.74 -7.68 3.95
C TYR A 86 0.17 -7.77 2.54
N TYR A 87 1.01 -7.99 1.51
CA TYR A 87 0.60 -7.83 0.10
C TYR A 87 0.44 -9.13 -0.67
N LEU A 88 1.17 -10.23 -0.33
CA LEU A 88 1.46 -11.31 -1.28
C LEU A 88 0.90 -12.68 -0.95
N PHE A 89 0.57 -12.99 0.31
CA PHE A 89 0.23 -14.37 0.71
C PHE A 89 -1.22 -14.79 0.44
N SER A 90 -1.93 -14.10 -0.42
CA SER A 90 -3.20 -14.59 -0.91
C SER A 90 -2.99 -15.84 -1.80
N PRO A 91 -3.74 -16.94 -1.59
CA PRO A 91 -3.69 -18.10 -2.47
C PRO A 91 -4.04 -17.77 -3.94
N PHE A 92 -4.85 -16.74 -4.17
CA PHE A 92 -5.19 -16.28 -5.51
C PHE A 92 -3.97 -15.73 -6.28
N ASN A 93 -2.94 -15.25 -5.60
CA ASN A 93 -1.72 -14.75 -6.24
C ASN A 93 -0.92 -15.86 -6.95
N LEU A 94 -1.17 -17.14 -6.64
CA LEU A 94 -0.59 -18.25 -7.39
C LEU A 94 -1.08 -18.29 -8.85
N LEU A 95 -2.21 -17.66 -9.15
CA LEU A 95 -2.69 -17.53 -10.54
C LEU A 95 -1.79 -16.66 -11.40
N LEU A 96 -0.97 -15.78 -10.83
CA LEU A 96 0.00 -14.97 -11.56
C LEU A 96 0.98 -15.82 -12.39
N PHE A 97 1.27 -17.04 -11.94
CA PHE A 97 2.20 -17.95 -12.64
C PHE A 97 1.63 -18.54 -13.93
N LEU A 98 0.30 -18.45 -14.13
CA LEU A 98 -0.37 -18.88 -15.35
C LEU A 98 -0.24 -17.85 -16.49
N PHE A 99 0.25 -16.63 -16.18
CA PHE A 99 0.33 -15.54 -17.14
C PHE A 99 1.78 -15.12 -17.35
N PRO A 100 2.17 -14.75 -18.58
CA PRO A 100 3.47 -14.12 -18.81
C PRO A 100 3.51 -12.71 -18.18
N GLU A 101 4.70 -12.20 -17.90
CA GLU A 101 4.91 -10.95 -17.18
C GLU A 101 4.22 -9.73 -17.85
N ASN A 102 4.21 -9.70 -19.17
CA ASN A 102 3.55 -8.64 -19.93
C ASN A 102 2.02 -8.66 -19.83
N LEU A 103 1.40 -9.73 -19.32
CA LEU A 103 -0.05 -9.82 -19.06
C LEU A 103 -0.41 -9.68 -17.57
N LEU A 104 0.52 -9.20 -16.76
CA LEU A 104 0.30 -9.06 -15.31
C LEU A 104 -0.92 -8.20 -14.95
N PRO A 105 -1.20 -7.04 -15.59
CA PRO A 105 -2.42 -6.28 -15.31
C PRO A 105 -3.71 -7.08 -15.58
N GLN A 106 -3.72 -7.91 -16.63
CA GLN A 106 -4.86 -8.78 -16.95
C GLN A 106 -5.01 -9.91 -15.92
N ALA A 107 -3.89 -10.51 -15.48
CA ALA A 107 -3.91 -11.51 -14.41
C ALA A 107 -4.46 -10.94 -13.10
N ILE A 108 -4.07 -9.71 -12.75
CA ILE A 108 -4.58 -8.99 -11.57
C ILE A 108 -6.09 -8.75 -11.68
N LEU A 109 -6.59 -8.31 -12.84
CA LEU A 109 -8.03 -8.15 -13.07
C LEU A 109 -8.79 -9.48 -12.82
N ILE A 110 -8.25 -10.59 -13.32
CA ILE A 110 -8.84 -11.92 -13.11
C ILE A 110 -8.82 -12.29 -11.62
N ILE A 111 -7.74 -12.05 -10.90
CA ILE A 111 -7.63 -12.30 -9.47
C ILE A 111 -8.68 -11.50 -8.69
N ILE A 112 -8.83 -10.22 -8.96
CA ILE A 112 -9.82 -9.36 -8.30
C ILE A 112 -11.24 -9.89 -8.57
N GLY A 113 -11.58 -10.17 -9.82
CA GLY A 113 -12.89 -10.70 -10.18
C GLY A 113 -13.18 -12.05 -9.53
N LEU A 114 -12.18 -12.95 -9.43
CA LEU A 114 -12.33 -14.24 -8.74
C LEU A 114 -12.50 -14.07 -7.22
N LYS A 115 -11.84 -13.10 -6.60
CA LYS A 115 -12.04 -12.78 -5.17
C LYS A 115 -13.45 -12.25 -4.92
N ILE A 116 -13.95 -11.35 -5.76
CA ILE A 116 -15.35 -10.87 -5.71
C ILE A 116 -16.32 -12.05 -5.89
N ALA A 117 -16.11 -12.89 -6.89
CA ALA A 117 -16.90 -14.10 -7.12
C ALA A 117 -16.92 -15.03 -5.89
N THR A 118 -15.75 -15.27 -5.29
CA THR A 118 -15.60 -16.13 -4.12
C THR A 118 -16.27 -15.52 -2.87
N SER A 119 -16.26 -14.21 -2.71
CA SER A 119 -16.97 -13.54 -1.61
C SER A 119 -18.49 -13.71 -1.74
N GLY A 120 -19.04 -13.69 -2.96
CA GLY A 120 -20.41 -14.05 -3.23
C GLY A 120 -20.72 -15.50 -2.84
N LEU A 121 -19.86 -16.44 -3.22
CA LEU A 121 -20.00 -17.85 -2.87
C LEU A 121 -20.01 -18.11 -1.35
N THR A 122 -19.03 -17.53 -0.62
CA THR A 122 -18.90 -17.76 0.82
C THR A 122 -20.04 -17.13 1.62
N SER A 123 -20.49 -15.95 1.22
CA SER A 123 -21.64 -15.30 1.84
C SER A 123 -22.96 -16.00 1.52
N TYR A 124 -23.14 -16.51 0.29
CA TYR A 124 -24.29 -17.36 -0.05
C TYR A 124 -24.28 -18.64 0.79
N TYR A 125 -23.13 -19.32 0.91
CA TYR A 125 -22.98 -20.50 1.77
C TYR A 125 -23.46 -20.24 3.20
N TYR A 126 -23.15 -19.07 3.76
CA TYR A 126 -23.60 -18.67 5.10
C TYR A 126 -25.10 -18.39 5.15
N TRP A 127 -25.63 -17.51 4.28
CA TRP A 127 -26.99 -17.04 4.37
C TRP A 127 -28.05 -18.06 3.93
N GLN A 128 -27.75 -18.97 2.99
CA GLN A 128 -28.65 -20.04 2.63
C GLN A 128 -29.05 -20.94 3.84
N GLN A 129 -28.23 -20.96 4.90
CA GLN A 129 -28.50 -21.68 6.14
C GLN A 129 -29.46 -20.91 7.07
N LYS A 130 -29.63 -19.60 6.83
CA LYS A 130 -30.42 -18.68 7.68
C LYS A 130 -31.81 -18.38 7.14
N ILE A 131 -32.05 -18.62 5.84
CA ILE A 131 -33.32 -18.29 5.19
C ILE A 131 -33.78 -19.43 4.26
N ASN A 132 -35.09 -19.77 4.32
CA ASN A 132 -35.66 -20.83 3.51
C ASN A 132 -35.86 -20.44 2.03
N MET A 133 -35.77 -19.14 1.70
CA MET A 133 -35.94 -18.62 0.35
C MET A 133 -34.58 -18.36 -0.30
N PRO A 134 -34.07 -19.23 -1.16
CA PRO A 134 -32.69 -19.20 -1.65
C PRO A 134 -32.35 -17.94 -2.49
N PHE A 135 -33.34 -17.36 -3.18
CA PHE A 135 -33.12 -16.13 -3.96
C PHE A 135 -32.89 -14.91 -3.08
N TYR A 136 -33.44 -14.82 -1.88
CA TYR A 136 -33.09 -13.77 -0.93
C TYR A 136 -31.65 -13.92 -0.43
N ALA A 137 -31.19 -15.16 -0.19
CA ALA A 137 -29.80 -15.43 0.14
C ALA A 137 -28.86 -15.06 -1.03
N LEU A 138 -29.28 -15.34 -2.27
CA LEU A 138 -28.56 -14.99 -3.46
C LEU A 138 -28.46 -13.46 -3.63
N SER A 139 -29.55 -12.72 -3.43
CA SER A 139 -29.57 -11.26 -3.44
C SER A 139 -28.61 -10.67 -2.41
N ALA A 140 -28.61 -11.18 -1.17
CA ALA A 140 -27.72 -10.72 -0.13
C ALA A 140 -26.25 -11.02 -0.46
N SER A 141 -25.98 -12.17 -1.10
CA SER A 141 -24.60 -12.53 -1.49
C SER A 141 -24.05 -11.64 -2.59
N SER A 142 -24.85 -11.30 -3.59
CA SER A 142 -24.46 -10.29 -4.61
C SER A 142 -24.28 -8.92 -3.99
N ALA A 143 -25.20 -8.49 -3.09
CA ALA A 143 -25.12 -7.23 -2.36
C ALA A 143 -23.84 -7.12 -1.51
N TYR A 144 -23.38 -8.20 -0.91
CA TYR A 144 -22.13 -8.26 -0.17
C TYR A 144 -20.90 -8.21 -1.08
N ALA A 145 -20.90 -9.04 -2.12
CA ALA A 145 -19.79 -9.17 -3.05
C ALA A 145 -19.55 -7.91 -3.89
N LEU A 146 -20.59 -7.11 -4.15
CA LEU A 146 -20.54 -5.85 -4.91
C LEU A 146 -20.91 -4.64 -4.02
N SER A 147 -20.72 -4.76 -2.71
CA SER A 147 -20.97 -3.67 -1.77
C SER A 147 -20.06 -2.48 -2.00
N GLY A 148 -20.44 -1.32 -1.46
CA GLY A 148 -19.63 -0.12 -1.55
C GLY A 148 -18.19 -0.30 -1.07
N TYR A 149 -17.96 -1.07 0.00
CA TYR A 149 -16.61 -1.42 0.44
C TYR A 149 -15.80 -2.14 -0.64
N VAL A 150 -16.38 -3.18 -1.25
CA VAL A 150 -15.69 -3.99 -2.24
C VAL A 150 -15.39 -3.17 -3.50
N ILE A 151 -16.36 -2.36 -3.96
CA ILE A 151 -16.17 -1.48 -5.12
C ILE A 151 -15.10 -0.43 -4.83
N ALA A 152 -15.14 0.23 -3.67
CA ALA A 152 -14.18 1.27 -3.28
C ALA A 152 -12.76 0.71 -3.08
N ASN A 153 -12.61 -0.54 -2.67
CA ASN A 153 -11.34 -1.17 -2.35
C ASN A 153 -10.95 -2.32 -3.30
N HIS A 154 -11.57 -2.45 -4.47
CA HIS A 154 -11.28 -3.56 -5.40
C HIS A 154 -9.80 -3.65 -5.78
N PHE A 155 -9.12 -2.51 -5.93
CA PHE A 155 -7.69 -2.45 -6.24
C PHE A 155 -6.79 -2.77 -5.03
N ASN A 156 -7.29 -2.70 -3.79
CA ASN A 156 -6.63 -3.19 -2.57
C ASN A 156 -6.87 -4.72 -2.45
N LEU A 157 -6.47 -5.47 -3.47
CA LEU A 157 -6.84 -6.89 -3.63
C LEU A 157 -6.49 -7.78 -2.43
N MET A 158 -5.49 -7.42 -1.62
CA MET A 158 -5.10 -8.14 -0.41
C MET A 158 -6.13 -8.02 0.73
N TRP A 159 -7.01 -7.01 0.71
CA TRP A 159 -8.05 -6.88 1.73
C TRP A 159 -9.29 -7.73 1.41
N LEU A 160 -9.47 -8.11 0.15
CA LEU A 160 -10.62 -8.91 -0.29
C LEU A 160 -10.63 -10.33 0.28
N ASP A 161 -9.47 -10.87 0.69
CA ASP A 161 -9.41 -12.18 1.35
C ASP A 161 -10.19 -12.19 2.68
N SER A 162 -10.13 -11.10 3.44
CA SER A 162 -10.93 -10.97 4.67
C SER A 162 -12.43 -10.83 4.38
N VAL A 163 -12.81 -10.20 3.27
CA VAL A 163 -14.21 -10.17 2.82
C VAL A 163 -14.69 -11.60 2.50
N ILE A 164 -13.87 -12.41 1.85
CA ILE A 164 -14.17 -13.83 1.55
C ILE A 164 -14.31 -14.65 2.84
N LEU A 165 -13.41 -14.45 3.81
CA LEU A 165 -13.32 -15.29 5.00
C LEU A 165 -14.27 -14.87 6.13
N LEU A 166 -14.79 -13.63 6.13
CA LEU A 166 -15.71 -13.14 7.17
C LEU A 166 -17.00 -13.99 7.29
N PRO A 167 -17.74 -14.30 6.22
CA PRO A 167 -18.92 -15.16 6.34
C PRO A 167 -18.58 -16.55 6.90
N LEU A 168 -17.42 -17.11 6.53
CA LEU A 168 -16.95 -18.39 7.05
C LEU A 168 -16.58 -18.30 8.53
N LEU A 169 -15.92 -17.20 8.96
CA LEU A 169 -15.61 -16.97 10.37
C LEU A 169 -16.89 -16.94 11.20
N ILE A 170 -17.88 -16.18 10.78
CA ILE A 170 -19.16 -16.06 11.50
C ILE A 170 -19.91 -17.42 11.53
N ASN A 171 -19.87 -18.19 10.43
CA ASN A 171 -20.39 -19.55 10.41
C ASN A 171 -19.72 -20.45 11.46
N GLU A 172 -18.39 -20.38 11.58
CA GLU A 172 -17.65 -21.21 12.56
C GLU A 172 -17.84 -20.73 14.00
N ILE A 173 -18.11 -19.45 14.20
CA ILE A 173 -18.54 -18.89 15.50
C ILE A 173 -19.95 -19.41 15.83
N ASP A 174 -20.90 -19.38 14.91
CA ASP A 174 -22.26 -19.94 15.10
C ASP A 174 -22.23 -21.42 15.44
N ARG A 175 -21.38 -22.22 14.81
CA ARG A 175 -21.16 -23.65 15.15
C ARG A 175 -20.57 -23.80 16.55
N THR A 176 -19.65 -22.93 16.95
CA THR A 176 -19.08 -22.92 18.31
C THR A 176 -20.15 -22.55 19.35
N LEU A 177 -21.04 -21.60 19.07
CA LEU A 177 -22.19 -21.25 19.90
C LEU A 177 -23.16 -22.44 20.08
N ARG A 178 -23.37 -23.24 19.05
CA ARG A 178 -24.17 -24.48 19.11
C ARG A 178 -23.41 -25.65 19.72
N GLN A 179 -22.11 -25.48 20.06
CA GLN A 179 -21.18 -26.50 20.56
C GLN A 179 -20.98 -27.68 19.56
N GLU A 180 -21.08 -27.36 18.27
CA GLU A 180 -20.79 -28.28 17.17
C GLU A 180 -19.27 -28.29 16.84
N LYS A 181 -18.87 -29.31 16.07
CA LYS A 181 -17.51 -29.32 15.48
C LYS A 181 -17.31 -28.11 14.58
N SER A 182 -16.32 -27.28 14.90
CA SER A 182 -16.01 -26.07 14.14
C SER A 182 -14.57 -26.07 13.64
N HIS A 183 -14.36 -25.42 12.48
CA HIS A 183 -13.05 -25.23 11.85
C HIS A 183 -12.47 -23.83 12.16
N LEU A 184 -12.83 -23.25 13.31
CA LEU A 184 -12.43 -21.90 13.69
C LEU A 184 -10.89 -21.71 13.70
N ILE A 185 -10.12 -22.76 14.10
CA ILE A 185 -8.65 -22.75 14.06
C ILE A 185 -8.15 -22.48 12.64
N LEU A 186 -8.69 -23.20 11.65
CA LEU A 186 -8.28 -23.08 10.26
C LEU A 186 -8.67 -21.71 9.67
N ILE A 187 -9.88 -21.23 9.95
CA ILE A 187 -10.32 -19.91 9.44
C ILE A 187 -9.51 -18.79 10.07
N THR A 188 -9.20 -18.87 11.37
CA THR A 188 -8.31 -17.90 12.04
C THR A 188 -6.92 -17.90 11.44
N PHE A 189 -6.33 -19.08 11.19
CA PHE A 189 -5.05 -19.20 10.49
C PHE A 189 -5.09 -18.57 9.10
N LEU A 190 -6.09 -18.90 8.27
CA LEU A 190 -6.21 -18.36 6.93
C LEU A 190 -6.36 -16.83 6.91
N LEU A 191 -7.10 -16.27 7.86
CA LEU A 191 -7.22 -14.82 8.01
C LEU A 191 -5.85 -14.18 8.24
N TRP A 192 -5.09 -14.65 9.25
CA TRP A 192 -3.76 -14.12 9.53
C TRP A 192 -2.79 -14.30 8.37
N PHE A 193 -2.79 -15.48 7.76
CA PHE A 193 -1.90 -15.83 6.66
C PHE A 193 -2.11 -14.97 5.42
N THR A 194 -3.37 -14.65 5.08
CA THR A 194 -3.67 -13.91 3.85
C THR A 194 -3.40 -12.40 3.97
N ASN A 195 -3.73 -11.81 5.11
CA ASN A 195 -3.42 -10.40 5.40
C ASN A 195 -3.63 -10.11 6.89
N PHE A 196 -2.57 -9.94 7.65
CA PHE A 196 -2.63 -9.74 9.10
C PHE A 196 -3.44 -8.50 9.51
N TYR A 197 -3.44 -7.44 8.70
CA TYR A 197 -4.07 -6.17 9.02
C TYR A 197 -5.60 -6.25 8.99
N THR A 198 -6.18 -6.75 7.91
CA THR A 198 -7.64 -6.95 7.81
C THR A 198 -8.13 -8.17 8.60
N ALA A 199 -7.25 -9.15 8.86
CA ALA A 199 -7.52 -10.24 9.79
C ALA A 199 -7.80 -9.73 11.20
N PHE A 200 -7.02 -8.79 11.71
CA PHE A 200 -7.27 -8.16 13.01
C PHE A 200 -8.69 -7.57 13.07
N MET A 201 -9.11 -6.81 12.06
CA MET A 201 -10.44 -6.21 11.97
C MET A 201 -11.54 -7.28 11.94
N THR A 202 -11.34 -8.33 11.15
CA THR A 202 -12.30 -9.42 10.99
C THR A 202 -12.46 -10.22 12.29
N LEU A 203 -11.35 -10.54 12.97
CA LEU A 203 -11.36 -11.28 14.23
C LEU A 203 -11.90 -10.44 15.38
N ALA A 204 -11.60 -9.13 15.42
CA ALA A 204 -12.18 -8.19 16.38
C ALA A 204 -13.71 -8.13 16.24
N PHE A 205 -14.22 -8.02 15.02
CA PHE A 205 -15.67 -8.12 14.76
C PHE A 205 -16.24 -9.48 15.18
N GLY A 206 -15.57 -10.59 14.83
CA GLY A 206 -15.99 -11.93 15.23
C GLY A 206 -16.10 -12.08 16.74
N PHE A 207 -15.17 -11.49 17.49
CA PHE A 207 -15.21 -11.44 18.95
C PHE A 207 -16.40 -10.61 19.46
N LEU A 208 -16.64 -9.43 18.92
CA LEU A 208 -17.80 -8.59 19.28
C LEU A 208 -19.13 -9.31 18.95
N TYR A 209 -19.21 -9.95 17.79
CA TYR A 209 -20.36 -10.76 17.41
C TYR A 209 -20.59 -11.91 18.40
N LEU A 210 -19.55 -12.66 18.77
CA LEU A 210 -19.64 -13.69 19.79
C LEU A 210 -20.23 -13.14 21.10
N LEU A 211 -19.74 -12.00 21.57
CA LEU A 211 -20.20 -11.37 22.80
C LEU A 211 -21.71 -11.05 22.76
N THR A 212 -22.22 -10.55 21.62
CA THR A 212 -23.66 -10.27 21.47
C THR A 212 -24.51 -11.54 21.50
N GLN A 213 -23.98 -12.69 21.03
CA GLN A 213 -24.73 -13.96 20.97
C GLN A 213 -24.60 -14.78 22.26
N ILE A 214 -23.44 -14.76 22.91
CA ILE A 214 -23.18 -15.57 24.10
C ILE A 214 -24.03 -15.14 25.30
N PHE A 215 -24.46 -13.89 25.34
CA PHE A 215 -25.22 -13.31 26.44
C PHE A 215 -26.58 -14.02 26.69
N PHE A 216 -27.09 -14.75 25.70
CA PHE A 216 -28.37 -15.45 25.76
C PHE A 216 -28.27 -16.85 26.40
N PHE A 217 -27.10 -17.33 26.75
CA PHE A 217 -26.88 -18.62 27.38
C PHE A 217 -26.71 -18.47 28.91
N ASN A 218 -26.88 -19.58 29.64
CA ASN A 218 -26.59 -19.60 31.09
C ASN A 218 -25.07 -19.47 31.32
N ARG A 219 -24.65 -19.01 32.51
CA ARG A 219 -23.25 -18.71 32.84
C ARG A 219 -22.28 -19.86 32.58
N LYS A 220 -22.67 -21.11 32.91
CA LYS A 220 -21.82 -22.30 32.70
C LYS A 220 -21.56 -22.55 31.20
N LYS A 221 -22.60 -22.43 30.39
CA LYS A 221 -22.52 -22.56 28.93
C LYS A 221 -21.77 -21.39 28.30
N GLN A 222 -22.01 -20.16 28.78
CA GLN A 222 -21.26 -18.97 28.34
C GLN A 222 -19.75 -19.17 28.47
N TRP A 223 -19.30 -19.62 29.66
CA TRP A 223 -17.89 -19.84 29.91
C TRP A 223 -17.26 -20.96 29.05
N SER A 224 -18.00 -22.04 28.85
CA SER A 224 -17.57 -23.15 27.97
C SER A 224 -17.38 -22.69 26.52
N ILE A 225 -18.34 -21.96 25.98
CA ILE A 225 -18.28 -21.41 24.61
C ILE A 225 -17.14 -20.41 24.48
N PHE A 226 -17.02 -19.45 25.41
CA PHE A 226 -15.98 -18.44 25.43
C PHE A 226 -14.58 -19.08 25.47
N LYS A 227 -14.37 -20.05 26.37
CA LYS A 227 -13.11 -20.79 26.46
C LYS A 227 -12.80 -21.53 25.15
N SER A 228 -13.79 -22.20 24.56
CA SER A 228 -13.62 -22.91 23.30
C SER A 228 -13.24 -21.96 22.15
N TYR A 229 -13.90 -20.81 22.04
CA TYR A 229 -13.57 -19.78 21.06
C TYR A 229 -12.16 -19.25 21.26
N LEU A 230 -11.80 -18.87 22.49
CA LEU A 230 -10.50 -18.30 22.79
C LEU A 230 -9.36 -19.27 22.47
N ILE A 231 -9.47 -20.52 22.92
CA ILE A 231 -8.44 -21.55 22.65
C ILE A 231 -8.27 -21.75 21.13
N LYS A 232 -9.39 -21.89 20.39
CA LYS A 232 -9.31 -22.11 18.95
C LYS A 232 -8.73 -20.92 18.20
N SER A 233 -9.09 -19.69 18.60
CA SER A 233 -8.54 -18.48 17.99
C SER A 233 -7.05 -18.32 18.28
N ILE A 234 -6.60 -18.58 19.51
CA ILE A 234 -5.18 -18.56 19.89
C ILE A 234 -4.38 -19.61 19.11
N LEU A 235 -4.89 -20.84 19.03
CA LEU A 235 -4.24 -21.90 18.24
C LEU A 235 -4.14 -21.53 16.76
N GLY A 236 -5.21 -20.96 16.18
CA GLY A 236 -5.17 -20.47 14.81
C GLY A 236 -4.15 -19.37 14.59
N SER A 237 -4.01 -18.44 15.55
CA SER A 237 -2.98 -17.37 15.50
C SER A 237 -1.57 -17.94 15.64
N PHE A 238 -1.35 -18.93 16.51
CA PHE A 238 -0.02 -19.56 16.70
C PHE A 238 0.39 -20.43 15.51
N LEU A 239 -0.55 -20.96 14.74
CA LEU A 239 -0.24 -21.62 13.47
C LEU A 239 0.42 -20.66 12.47
N ASP A 240 0.14 -19.36 12.55
CA ASP A 240 0.74 -18.32 11.71
C ASP A 240 1.88 -17.55 12.41
N ALA A 241 2.41 -18.06 13.53
CA ALA A 241 3.48 -17.41 14.29
C ALA A 241 4.73 -17.15 13.44
N PHE A 242 4.99 -17.98 12.41
CA PHE A 242 6.13 -17.82 11.50
C PHE A 242 6.06 -16.51 10.69
N MET A 243 4.88 -15.95 10.45
CA MET A 243 4.72 -14.65 9.81
C MET A 243 4.38 -13.55 10.81
N LEU A 244 3.50 -13.81 11.77
CA LEU A 244 3.09 -12.80 12.74
C LEU A 244 4.23 -12.25 13.60
N LEU A 245 5.19 -13.09 14.01
CA LEU A 245 6.31 -12.62 14.82
C LEU A 245 7.27 -11.70 14.05
N PRO A 246 7.76 -12.04 12.84
CA PRO A 246 8.51 -11.10 12.01
C PRO A 246 7.77 -9.80 11.76
N VAL A 247 6.49 -9.86 11.37
CA VAL A 247 5.63 -8.69 11.15
C VAL A 247 5.59 -7.79 12.38
N PHE A 248 5.33 -8.36 13.55
CA PHE A 248 5.25 -7.60 14.80
C PHE A 248 6.57 -6.87 15.13
N ILE A 249 7.70 -7.53 14.98
CA ILE A 249 9.02 -6.93 15.21
C ILE A 249 9.34 -5.84 14.19
N GLU A 250 9.03 -6.06 12.91
CA GLU A 250 9.26 -5.07 11.87
C GLU A 250 8.35 -3.85 12.01
N MET A 251 7.09 -4.03 12.40
CA MET A 251 6.18 -2.92 12.72
C MET A 251 6.69 -2.05 13.86
N LEU A 252 7.29 -2.62 14.90
CA LEU A 252 7.89 -1.85 16.00
C LEU A 252 9.08 -0.98 15.57
N GLN A 253 9.75 -1.32 14.46
CA GLN A 253 10.86 -0.55 13.88
C GLN A 253 10.41 0.43 12.78
N GLY A 254 9.18 0.31 12.34
CA GLY A 254 8.58 1.12 11.29
C GLY A 254 7.73 2.28 11.82
N LYS A 255 6.83 2.76 10.97
CA LYS A 255 5.88 3.86 11.25
C LYS A 255 5.03 3.64 12.50
N ALA A 256 4.75 2.40 12.87
CA ALA A 256 3.97 2.05 14.06
C ALA A 256 4.62 2.50 15.37
N ALA A 257 5.91 2.83 15.36
CA ALA A 257 6.62 3.38 16.51
C ALA A 257 6.25 4.86 16.81
N SER A 258 5.56 5.56 15.89
CA SER A 258 5.10 6.93 16.12
C SER A 258 3.79 6.95 16.93
N SER A 259 3.71 7.84 17.93
CA SER A 259 2.50 7.99 18.75
C SER A 259 1.35 8.60 17.95
N ALA A 260 0.19 7.94 17.95
CA ALA A 260 -1.02 8.50 17.38
C ALA A 260 -1.64 9.55 18.33
N ASN A 261 -2.25 10.59 17.78
CA ASN A 261 -2.99 11.56 18.58
C ASN A 261 -4.39 10.99 18.90
N TRP A 262 -4.60 10.55 20.14
CA TRP A 262 -5.86 10.03 20.67
C TRP A 262 -6.82 11.16 21.07
N SER A 263 -7.14 12.07 20.14
CA SER A 263 -8.13 13.12 20.40
C SER A 263 -9.56 12.54 20.49
N TRP A 264 -10.43 13.20 21.28
CA TRP A 264 -11.87 12.84 21.40
C TRP A 264 -12.71 13.42 20.26
N GLY A 265 -12.09 13.89 19.20
CA GLY A 265 -12.75 14.50 18.05
C GLY A 265 -13.40 13.51 17.08
N PHE A 266 -14.10 14.06 16.10
CA PHE A 266 -14.62 13.33 14.96
C PHE A 266 -13.72 13.57 13.75
N GLN A 267 -13.61 12.55 12.87
CA GLN A 267 -12.82 12.64 11.65
C GLN A 267 -13.50 13.52 10.59
N PHE A 268 -14.81 13.51 10.59
CA PHE A 268 -15.69 14.33 9.75
C PHE A 268 -17.03 14.54 10.46
N ILE A 269 -17.89 15.37 9.91
CA ILE A 269 -19.22 15.62 10.46
C ILE A 269 -20.05 14.32 10.36
N PRO A 270 -20.49 13.72 11.48
CA PRO A 270 -21.08 12.38 11.49
C PRO A 270 -22.28 12.18 10.55
N TYR A 271 -23.15 13.19 10.42
CA TYR A 271 -24.34 13.07 9.56
C TYR A 271 -23.98 13.03 8.05
N ASN A 272 -22.80 13.55 7.64
CA ASN A 272 -22.34 13.46 6.25
C ASN A 272 -22.17 12.02 5.80
N GLN A 273 -21.94 11.07 6.74
CA GLN A 273 -21.85 9.65 6.43
C GLN A 273 -23.11 9.10 5.75
N ILE A 274 -24.25 9.73 5.92
CA ILE A 274 -25.54 9.37 5.29
C ILE A 274 -25.43 9.46 3.77
N THR A 275 -24.65 10.40 3.21
CA THR A 275 -24.42 10.51 1.76
C THR A 275 -23.81 9.25 1.16
N LYS A 276 -23.08 8.46 1.97
CA LYS A 276 -22.43 7.20 1.53
C LYS A 276 -23.39 6.02 1.41
N LEU A 277 -24.65 6.22 1.68
CA LEU A 277 -25.74 5.27 1.39
C LEU A 277 -26.32 5.47 -0.02
N ALA A 278 -26.02 6.57 -0.70
CA ALA A 278 -26.49 6.84 -2.05
C ALA A 278 -25.76 5.99 -3.10
N ASP A 279 -26.43 5.72 -4.23
CA ASP A 279 -25.82 5.11 -5.39
C ASP A 279 -24.68 5.98 -5.94
N GLY A 280 -23.57 5.36 -6.36
CA GLY A 280 -22.45 6.05 -6.96
C GLY A 280 -21.66 6.97 -6.01
N ALA A 281 -21.85 6.87 -4.71
CA ALA A 281 -21.26 7.74 -3.68
C ALA A 281 -19.75 7.51 -3.50
N TYR A 282 -18.97 7.57 -4.60
CA TYR A 282 -17.53 7.32 -4.60
C TYR A 282 -16.81 8.05 -5.73
N ASN A 283 -15.64 8.64 -5.42
CA ASN A 283 -14.71 9.21 -6.39
C ASN A 283 -13.28 9.19 -5.82
N PHE A 284 -12.31 9.75 -6.55
CA PHE A 284 -10.91 9.78 -6.13
C PHE A 284 -10.69 10.59 -4.84
N HIS A 285 -11.38 11.71 -4.67
CA HIS A 285 -11.24 12.55 -3.47
C HIS A 285 -11.69 11.81 -2.19
N GLU A 286 -12.78 11.04 -2.28
CA GLU A 286 -13.29 10.20 -1.19
C GLU A 286 -12.33 9.09 -0.76
N MET A 287 -11.45 8.67 -1.65
CA MET A 287 -10.40 7.70 -1.38
C MET A 287 -9.30 8.29 -0.50
N GLN A 288 -9.04 9.59 -0.66
CA GLN A 288 -7.91 10.29 -0.04
C GLN A 288 -8.28 10.85 1.33
N GLU A 289 -9.32 11.66 1.42
CA GLU A 289 -9.72 12.42 2.61
C GLU A 289 -11.22 12.31 2.93
N GLY A 290 -11.93 11.42 2.24
CA GLY A 290 -13.36 11.32 2.35
C GLY A 290 -13.86 10.42 3.48
N MET A 291 -15.08 9.92 3.31
CA MET A 291 -15.79 9.08 4.27
C MET A 291 -15.79 7.61 3.86
N PRO A 292 -15.88 6.67 4.82
CA PRO A 292 -15.99 5.24 4.53
C PRO A 292 -17.15 4.93 3.58
N ASN A 293 -16.89 4.15 2.52
CA ASN A 293 -17.96 3.71 1.63
C ASN A 293 -18.70 2.50 2.26
N ILE A 294 -19.97 2.73 2.62
CA ILE A 294 -20.82 1.76 3.30
C ILE A 294 -22.08 1.40 2.48
N PHE A 295 -22.09 1.70 1.17
CA PHE A 295 -23.23 1.40 0.32
C PHE A 295 -23.60 -0.07 0.39
N ILE A 296 -24.88 -0.32 0.62
CA ILE A 296 -25.59 -1.57 0.40
C ILE A 296 -26.84 -1.26 -0.44
N PRO A 297 -27.34 -2.17 -1.27
CA PRO A 297 -28.57 -1.91 -2.00
C PRO A 297 -29.68 -1.39 -1.11
N LEU A 298 -30.34 -0.33 -1.54
CA LEU A 298 -31.29 0.43 -0.73
C LEU A 298 -32.49 -0.39 -0.23
N PRO A 299 -33.01 -1.38 -0.99
CA PRO A 299 -34.01 -2.30 -0.43
C PRO A 299 -33.49 -3.09 0.79
N PHE A 300 -32.18 -3.45 0.84
CA PHE A 300 -31.58 -4.09 2.01
C PHE A 300 -31.41 -3.12 3.17
N LEU A 301 -31.12 -1.85 2.91
CA LEU A 301 -31.10 -0.81 3.94
C LEU A 301 -32.48 -0.71 4.63
N LEU A 302 -33.56 -0.65 3.85
CA LEU A 302 -34.94 -0.63 4.41
C LEU A 302 -35.26 -1.90 5.20
N LEU A 303 -34.81 -3.06 4.73
CA LEU A 303 -34.99 -4.33 5.46
C LEU A 303 -34.17 -4.41 6.75
N THR A 304 -32.99 -3.77 6.78
CA THR A 304 -32.19 -3.63 8.02
C THR A 304 -32.95 -2.80 9.06
N ILE A 305 -33.61 -1.74 8.64
CA ILE A 305 -34.47 -0.93 9.53
C ILE A 305 -35.70 -1.74 9.96
N LEU A 306 -36.31 -2.49 9.05
CA LEU A 306 -37.47 -3.37 9.34
C LEU A 306 -37.14 -4.42 10.42
N TYR A 307 -35.89 -4.87 10.54
CA TYR A 307 -35.42 -5.76 11.61
C TYR A 307 -35.80 -5.21 12.99
N PHE A 308 -35.58 -3.92 13.23
CA PHE A 308 -35.84 -3.26 14.49
C PHE A 308 -37.35 -3.00 14.73
N LEU A 309 -38.14 -3.02 13.69
CA LEU A 309 -39.61 -2.87 13.76
C LEU A 309 -40.35 -4.23 13.89
N ASN A 310 -39.60 -5.35 13.85
CA ASN A 310 -40.22 -6.69 13.89
C ASN A 310 -40.40 -7.18 15.33
N LYS A 311 -41.63 -7.15 15.81
CA LYS A 311 -42.01 -7.59 17.16
C LYS A 311 -41.83 -9.11 17.40
N LYS A 312 -41.62 -9.93 16.38
CA LYS A 312 -41.33 -11.37 16.52
C LYS A 312 -39.93 -11.66 16.98
N ILE A 313 -39.02 -10.72 16.78
CA ILE A 313 -37.62 -10.82 17.24
C ILE A 313 -37.54 -10.46 18.72
N ASN A 314 -36.88 -11.30 19.50
CA ASN A 314 -36.68 -11.02 20.92
C ASN A 314 -36.04 -9.67 21.13
N TRP A 315 -36.64 -8.80 21.96
CA TRP A 315 -36.17 -7.44 22.20
C TRP A 315 -34.72 -7.38 22.70
N LYS A 316 -34.24 -8.38 23.49
CA LYS A 316 -32.86 -8.47 23.95
C LYS A 316 -31.90 -8.70 22.79
N THR A 317 -32.27 -9.56 21.85
CA THR A 317 -31.48 -9.81 20.62
C THR A 317 -31.45 -8.55 19.74
N THR A 318 -32.59 -7.87 19.60
CA THR A 318 -32.70 -6.60 18.87
C THR A 318 -31.81 -5.54 19.49
N LEU A 319 -31.82 -5.40 20.83
CA LEU A 319 -30.99 -4.46 21.56
C LEU A 319 -29.48 -4.78 21.39
N ALA A 320 -29.08 -6.05 21.57
CA ALA A 320 -27.69 -6.46 21.44
C ALA A 320 -27.13 -6.20 20.04
N ASN A 321 -27.87 -6.55 18.99
CA ASN A 321 -27.48 -6.27 17.60
C ASN A 321 -27.53 -4.76 17.29
N GLY A 322 -28.49 -4.02 17.86
CA GLY A 322 -28.57 -2.57 17.75
C GLY A 322 -27.35 -1.86 18.36
N LEU A 323 -26.95 -2.29 19.56
CA LEU A 323 -25.72 -1.76 20.20
C LEU A 323 -24.47 -2.07 19.39
N LEU A 324 -24.35 -3.27 18.84
CA LEU A 324 -23.24 -3.62 17.95
C LEU A 324 -23.24 -2.76 16.67
N LEU A 325 -24.42 -2.59 16.05
CA LEU A 325 -24.57 -1.74 14.87
C LEU A 325 -24.19 -0.28 15.16
N LEU A 326 -24.68 0.29 16.27
CA LEU A 326 -24.33 1.64 16.69
C LEU A 326 -22.85 1.80 17.00
N PHE A 327 -22.22 0.80 17.65
CA PHE A 327 -20.80 0.79 17.89
C PHE A 327 -20.01 0.83 16.57
N LEU A 328 -20.39 0.03 15.57
CA LEU A 328 -19.73 0.02 14.26
C LEU A 328 -19.96 1.33 13.49
N ILE A 329 -21.15 1.93 13.57
CA ILE A 329 -21.44 3.24 12.98
C ILE A 329 -20.59 4.32 13.65
N ALA A 330 -20.52 4.36 14.97
CA ALA A 330 -19.67 5.31 15.70
C ALA A 330 -18.18 5.13 15.35
N SER A 331 -17.76 3.90 15.09
CA SER A 331 -16.39 3.58 14.67
C SER A 331 -16.01 4.20 13.32
N LEU A 332 -16.96 4.58 12.48
CA LEU A 332 -16.66 5.20 11.16
C LEU A 332 -16.06 6.59 11.30
N PHE A 333 -16.46 7.36 12.33
CA PHE A 333 -16.12 8.78 12.43
C PHE A 333 -15.53 9.20 13.78
N TRP A 334 -15.69 8.45 14.87
CA TRP A 334 -15.16 8.82 16.18
C TRP A 334 -13.70 8.38 16.33
N THR A 335 -12.78 9.35 16.44
CA THR A 335 -11.33 9.14 16.40
C THR A 335 -10.81 8.00 17.27
N PRO A 336 -11.20 7.85 18.58
CA PRO A 336 -10.69 6.75 19.39
C PRO A 336 -11.07 5.38 18.84
N LEU A 337 -12.28 5.22 18.30
CA LEU A 337 -12.71 3.96 17.70
C LEU A 337 -12.06 3.73 16.33
N VAL A 338 -11.86 4.77 15.52
CA VAL A 338 -11.09 4.67 14.28
C VAL A 338 -9.70 4.15 14.58
N LEU A 339 -8.99 4.70 15.55
CA LEU A 339 -7.65 4.26 15.96
C LEU A 339 -7.65 2.83 16.51
N LEU A 340 -8.67 2.43 17.27
CA LEU A 340 -8.80 1.07 17.79
C LEU A 340 -8.83 0.03 16.66
N TRP A 341 -9.61 0.28 15.59
CA TRP A 341 -9.68 -0.61 14.43
C TRP A 341 -8.38 -0.66 13.61
N HIS A 342 -7.53 0.35 13.73
CA HIS A 342 -6.29 0.47 12.97
C HIS A 342 -5.03 0.26 13.82
N LEU A 343 -5.13 -0.46 14.94
CA LEU A 343 -4.02 -0.78 15.86
C LEU A 343 -3.31 0.47 16.41
N GLY A 344 -4.07 1.54 16.69
CA GLY A 344 -3.54 2.80 17.19
C GLY A 344 -2.87 3.69 16.14
N GLN A 345 -2.98 3.35 14.85
CA GLN A 345 -2.45 4.12 13.74
C GLN A 345 -3.57 4.86 13.02
N PHE A 346 -3.31 6.09 12.59
CA PHE A 346 -4.26 6.81 11.77
C PHE A 346 -4.17 6.31 10.31
N PRO A 347 -5.28 5.85 9.68
CA PRO A 347 -5.25 5.46 8.28
C PRO A 347 -5.05 6.70 7.41
N VAL A 348 -3.93 6.78 6.73
CA VAL A 348 -3.72 7.72 5.63
C VAL A 348 -4.33 7.09 4.39
N TRP A 349 -5.26 7.77 3.73
CA TRP A 349 -6.08 7.26 2.63
C TRP A 349 -6.99 6.09 3.05
N TYR A 350 -7.98 5.78 2.24
CA TYR A 350 -8.92 4.66 2.40
C TYR A 350 -9.56 4.62 3.80
N PRO A 351 -10.42 5.59 4.15
CA PRO A 351 -11.05 5.66 5.47
C PRO A 351 -11.96 4.45 5.72
N GLY A 352 -12.06 4.03 6.97
CA GLY A 352 -12.97 2.96 7.39
C GLY A 352 -12.69 1.60 6.77
N ARG A 353 -11.41 1.18 6.71
CA ARG A 353 -10.97 -0.11 6.13
C ARG A 353 -11.65 -1.35 6.73
N PHE A 354 -12.32 -1.21 7.87
CA PHE A 354 -13.12 -2.25 8.52
C PHE A 354 -14.61 -2.22 8.12
N SER A 355 -15.09 -1.27 7.29
CA SER A 355 -16.52 -1.06 7.05
C SER A 355 -17.24 -2.25 6.41
N PHE A 356 -16.50 -3.21 5.82
CA PHE A 356 -17.10 -4.46 5.32
C PHE A 356 -17.78 -5.30 6.42
N VAL A 357 -17.35 -5.21 7.68
CA VAL A 357 -17.99 -5.91 8.79
C VAL A 357 -19.34 -5.27 9.17
N LEU A 358 -19.44 -3.93 9.05
CA LEU A 358 -20.70 -3.21 9.20
C LEU A 358 -21.71 -3.61 8.12
N ILE A 359 -21.24 -3.64 6.87
CA ILE A 359 -22.05 -4.08 5.70
C ILE A 359 -22.56 -5.51 5.91
N PHE A 360 -21.68 -6.44 6.30
CA PHE A 360 -22.05 -7.81 6.59
C PHE A 360 -23.10 -7.89 7.70
N LEU A 361 -22.95 -7.14 8.79
CA LEU A 361 -23.92 -7.10 9.87
C LEU A 361 -25.28 -6.58 9.38
N ALA A 362 -25.31 -5.47 8.63
CA ALA A 362 -26.55 -4.90 8.11
C ALA A 362 -27.30 -5.88 7.22
N LEU A 363 -26.62 -6.53 6.27
CA LEU A 363 -27.20 -7.56 5.41
C LEU A 363 -27.69 -8.78 6.21
N ASN A 364 -26.95 -9.19 7.25
CA ASN A 364 -27.36 -10.29 8.12
C ASN A 364 -28.66 -9.96 8.88
N LEU A 365 -28.80 -8.73 9.39
CA LEU A 365 -30.03 -8.25 10.04
C LEU A 365 -31.21 -8.22 9.05
N ALA A 366 -30.96 -7.76 7.81
CA ALA A 366 -31.97 -7.76 6.75
C ALA A 366 -32.45 -9.18 6.41
N ILE A 367 -31.56 -10.16 6.32
CA ILE A 367 -31.90 -11.58 6.10
C ILE A 367 -32.72 -12.14 7.25
N ILE A 368 -32.37 -11.79 8.51
CA ILE A 368 -33.16 -12.20 9.68
C ILE A 368 -34.55 -11.56 9.62
N ALA A 369 -34.68 -10.31 9.21
CA ALA A 369 -35.96 -9.64 9.03
C ALA A 369 -36.81 -10.38 7.99
N LEU A 370 -36.29 -10.68 6.80
CA LEU A 370 -36.96 -11.41 5.73
C LEU A 370 -37.42 -12.81 6.17
N ASN A 371 -36.58 -13.53 6.94
CA ASN A 371 -36.92 -14.87 7.38
C ASN A 371 -38.05 -14.89 8.42
N GLN A 372 -38.06 -13.93 9.36
CA GLN A 372 -39.01 -13.90 10.47
C GLN A 372 -40.27 -13.10 10.21
N GLN A 373 -40.28 -12.19 9.24
CA GLN A 373 -41.43 -11.41 8.85
C GLN A 373 -42.43 -12.29 8.09
N GLU A 374 -43.69 -12.29 8.43
CA GLU A 374 -44.75 -13.01 7.71
C GLU A 374 -45.57 -12.06 6.83
N LYS A 375 -46.13 -11.02 7.45
CA LYS A 375 -46.93 -9.98 6.77
C LYS A 375 -46.42 -8.64 7.23
N ILE A 376 -46.25 -7.70 6.32
CA ILE A 376 -45.86 -6.34 6.63
C ILE A 376 -47.10 -5.51 6.89
N LYS A 377 -47.13 -4.80 7.98
CA LYS A 377 -48.21 -3.93 8.41
C LYS A 377 -47.93 -2.48 8.02
N LEU A 378 -49.00 -1.72 7.77
CA LEU A 378 -48.88 -0.30 7.37
C LEU A 378 -48.03 0.53 8.36
N TRP A 379 -48.17 0.28 9.67
CA TRP A 379 -47.35 0.97 10.69
C TRP A 379 -45.84 0.67 10.59
N GLN A 380 -45.45 -0.40 9.90
CA GLN A 380 -44.03 -0.70 9.62
C GLN A 380 -43.56 -0.04 8.32
N VAL A 381 -44.45 0.14 7.35
CA VAL A 381 -44.13 0.79 6.07
C VAL A 381 -43.93 2.30 6.24
N LEU A 382 -44.75 2.94 7.08
CA LEU A 382 -44.70 4.37 7.28
C LEU A 382 -43.32 4.88 7.78
N PRO A 383 -42.67 4.32 8.81
CA PRO A 383 -41.32 4.71 9.21
C PRO A 383 -40.27 4.49 8.09
N LEU A 384 -40.40 3.41 7.31
CA LEU A 384 -39.49 3.15 6.18
C LEU A 384 -39.65 4.20 5.08
N ALA A 385 -40.87 4.62 4.78
CA ALA A 385 -41.17 5.70 3.84
C ALA A 385 -40.61 7.06 4.31
N ILE A 386 -40.71 7.36 5.61
CA ILE A 386 -40.14 8.58 6.20
C ILE A 386 -38.62 8.58 6.07
N VAL A 387 -37.94 7.44 6.37
CA VAL A 387 -36.48 7.30 6.20
C VAL A 387 -36.07 7.42 4.75
N ALA A 388 -36.81 6.78 3.83
CA ALA A 388 -36.52 6.86 2.40
C ALA A 388 -36.67 8.29 1.88
N LEU A 389 -37.74 8.98 2.24
CA LEU A 389 -37.94 10.38 1.88
C LEU A 389 -36.85 11.28 2.50
N GLY A 390 -36.50 11.05 3.77
CA GLY A 390 -35.44 11.76 4.45
C GLY A 390 -34.09 11.58 3.77
N LEU A 391 -33.76 10.38 3.32
CA LEU A 391 -32.52 10.10 2.58
C LEU A 391 -32.51 10.80 1.22
N ILE A 392 -33.62 10.74 0.46
CA ILE A 392 -33.73 11.43 -0.82
C ILE A 392 -33.51 12.94 -0.65
N LEU A 393 -34.24 13.56 0.27
CA LEU A 393 -34.11 14.99 0.56
C LEU A 393 -32.68 15.33 1.00
N PHE A 394 -32.08 14.53 1.88
CA PHE A 394 -30.73 14.76 2.37
C PHE A 394 -29.70 14.72 1.22
N VAL A 395 -29.79 13.71 0.34
CA VAL A 395 -28.91 13.57 -0.83
C VAL A 395 -29.09 14.75 -1.78
N THR A 396 -30.33 15.16 -2.07
CA THR A 396 -30.65 16.29 -2.97
C THR A 396 -30.17 17.61 -2.43
N PHE A 397 -30.31 17.87 -1.11
CA PHE A 397 -29.87 19.14 -0.51
C PHE A 397 -28.34 19.24 -0.30
N ASN A 398 -27.59 18.13 -0.43
CA ASN A 398 -26.15 18.11 -0.25
C ASN A 398 -25.37 17.90 -1.56
N ASP A 399 -26.01 17.96 -2.71
CA ASP A 399 -25.39 17.73 -4.03
C ASP A 399 -24.24 18.70 -4.33
N GLN A 400 -24.41 19.98 -3.95
CA GLN A 400 -23.36 21.00 -4.13
C GLN A 400 -22.15 20.82 -3.21
N SER A 401 -22.30 20.06 -2.13
CA SER A 401 -21.23 19.80 -1.16
C SER A 401 -20.42 18.55 -1.51
N PHE A 402 -20.95 17.67 -2.36
CA PHE A 402 -20.34 16.38 -2.67
C PHE A 402 -20.47 16.06 -4.16
N ASP A 403 -19.40 16.19 -4.91
CA ASP A 403 -19.35 15.99 -6.36
C ASP A 403 -19.86 14.62 -6.84
N PHE A 404 -19.82 13.60 -5.97
CA PHE A 404 -20.34 12.28 -6.30
C PHE A 404 -21.88 12.19 -6.26
N LEU A 405 -22.58 13.15 -5.64
CA LEU A 405 -24.04 13.23 -5.61
C LEU A 405 -24.62 13.91 -6.86
N ASN A 406 -24.12 13.57 -8.04
CA ASN A 406 -24.63 14.07 -9.30
C ASN A 406 -26.08 13.62 -9.59
N GLU A 407 -26.70 14.20 -10.59
CA GLU A 407 -28.09 13.93 -10.96
C GLU A 407 -28.38 12.42 -11.15
N ASN A 408 -27.46 11.68 -11.79
CA ASN A 408 -27.63 10.24 -12.01
C ASN A 408 -27.64 9.47 -10.68
N ALA A 409 -26.78 9.84 -9.74
CA ALA A 409 -26.72 9.25 -8.40
C ALA A 409 -28.02 9.52 -7.62
N GLN A 410 -28.56 10.74 -7.69
CA GLN A 410 -29.83 11.12 -7.03
C GLN A 410 -31.01 10.37 -7.62
N ILE A 411 -31.12 10.29 -8.96
CA ILE A 411 -32.19 9.55 -9.64
C ILE A 411 -32.14 8.05 -9.30
N ALA A 412 -30.95 7.43 -9.35
CA ALA A 412 -30.78 6.02 -8.99
C ALA A 412 -31.20 5.77 -7.54
N THR A 413 -30.71 6.57 -6.60
CA THR A 413 -31.04 6.47 -5.17
C THR A 413 -32.55 6.60 -4.94
N GLY A 414 -33.21 7.57 -5.54
CA GLY A 414 -34.66 7.78 -5.44
C GLY A 414 -35.45 6.60 -6.03
N ALA A 415 -35.04 6.11 -7.21
CA ALA A 415 -35.70 5.00 -7.88
C ALA A 415 -35.62 3.70 -7.08
N PHE A 416 -34.43 3.34 -6.54
CA PHE A 416 -34.26 2.09 -5.80
C PHE A 416 -34.88 2.14 -4.39
N LEU A 417 -34.93 3.30 -3.74
CA LEU A 417 -35.72 3.48 -2.52
C LEU A 417 -37.21 3.29 -2.79
N ALA A 418 -37.74 3.87 -3.89
CA ALA A 418 -39.13 3.67 -4.26
C ALA A 418 -39.44 2.21 -4.59
N LEU A 419 -38.60 1.53 -5.40
CA LEU A 419 -38.76 0.12 -5.73
C LEU A 419 -38.67 -0.76 -4.48
N GLY A 420 -37.77 -0.48 -3.56
CA GLY A 420 -37.65 -1.16 -2.27
C GLY A 420 -38.87 -1.01 -1.41
N LEU A 421 -39.43 0.20 -1.29
CA LEU A 421 -40.69 0.46 -0.56
C LEU A 421 -41.89 -0.25 -1.20
N LEU A 422 -42.01 -0.19 -2.52
CA LEU A 422 -43.08 -0.89 -3.28
C LEU A 422 -42.97 -2.40 -3.07
N PHE A 423 -41.78 -2.95 -3.15
CA PHE A 423 -41.57 -4.36 -2.87
C PHE A 423 -41.99 -4.72 -1.46
N ILE A 424 -41.55 -3.98 -0.44
CA ILE A 424 -41.86 -4.22 0.97
C ILE A 424 -43.38 -4.08 1.21
N ALA A 425 -43.99 -3.05 0.68
CA ALA A 425 -45.41 -2.74 0.97
C ALA A 425 -46.39 -3.67 0.26
N PHE A 426 -46.12 -4.05 -0.99
CA PHE A 426 -47.14 -4.70 -1.85
C PHE A 426 -46.73 -6.06 -2.39
N ILE A 427 -45.45 -6.31 -2.61
CA ILE A 427 -44.98 -7.51 -3.32
C ILE A 427 -44.40 -8.53 -2.36
N TYR A 428 -43.89 -8.11 -1.18
CA TYR A 428 -43.28 -9.01 -0.24
C TYR A 428 -44.20 -10.17 0.12
N ASN A 429 -43.76 -11.35 -0.23
CA ASN A 429 -44.43 -12.62 0.12
C ASN A 429 -43.35 -13.72 0.23
N LYS A 430 -43.66 -14.77 1.02
CA LYS A 430 -42.76 -15.94 1.14
C LYS A 430 -42.95 -16.92 -0.04
N ASN A 431 -42.88 -16.40 -1.27
CA ASN A 431 -42.91 -17.21 -2.48
C ASN A 431 -41.70 -16.91 -3.37
N ASN A 432 -41.40 -17.84 -4.27
CA ASN A 432 -40.22 -17.75 -5.14
C ASN A 432 -40.29 -16.60 -6.15
N TYR A 433 -41.51 -16.23 -6.63
CA TYR A 433 -41.65 -15.15 -7.61
C TYR A 433 -41.26 -13.77 -6.99
N ALA A 434 -41.76 -13.51 -5.79
CA ALA A 434 -41.37 -12.31 -5.07
C ALA A 434 -39.86 -12.27 -4.78
N ALA A 435 -39.26 -13.42 -4.41
CA ALA A 435 -37.82 -13.50 -4.16
C ALA A 435 -36.99 -13.31 -5.44
N ILE A 436 -37.44 -13.83 -6.59
CA ILE A 436 -36.79 -13.62 -7.90
C ILE A 436 -36.90 -12.15 -8.31
N PHE A 437 -38.07 -11.54 -8.16
CA PHE A 437 -38.28 -10.14 -8.49
C PHE A 437 -37.39 -9.23 -7.64
N PHE A 438 -37.30 -9.50 -6.34
CA PHE A 438 -36.36 -8.80 -5.44
C PHE A 438 -34.92 -8.95 -5.89
N TYR A 439 -34.53 -10.18 -6.26
CA TYR A 439 -33.19 -10.45 -6.78
C TYR A 439 -32.85 -9.58 -8.00
N LEU A 440 -33.78 -9.47 -8.95
CA LEU A 440 -33.58 -8.67 -10.17
C LEU A 440 -33.44 -7.15 -9.86
N ILE A 441 -34.22 -6.65 -8.89
CA ILE A 441 -34.05 -5.24 -8.41
C ILE A 441 -32.66 -5.04 -7.87
N ILE A 442 -32.18 -5.94 -6.99
CA ILE A 442 -30.87 -5.84 -6.36
C ILE A 442 -29.73 -5.89 -7.40
N GLU A 443 -29.79 -6.84 -8.36
CA GLU A 443 -28.75 -6.94 -9.40
C GLU A 443 -28.69 -5.68 -10.28
N LEU A 444 -29.86 -5.11 -10.63
CA LEU A 444 -29.91 -3.88 -11.42
C LEU A 444 -29.28 -2.71 -10.66
N GLU A 445 -29.60 -2.54 -9.38
CA GLU A 445 -29.01 -1.50 -8.52
C GLU A 445 -27.49 -1.66 -8.40
N LEU A 446 -27.00 -2.89 -8.18
CA LEU A 446 -25.57 -3.19 -8.07
C LEU A 446 -24.82 -2.84 -9.36
N VAL A 447 -25.40 -3.13 -10.54
CA VAL A 447 -24.79 -2.74 -11.83
C VAL A 447 -24.72 -1.23 -11.97
N ILE A 448 -25.80 -0.51 -11.65
CA ILE A 448 -25.84 0.96 -11.73
C ILE A 448 -24.85 1.59 -10.75
N ASN A 449 -24.86 1.17 -9.49
CA ASN A 449 -23.92 1.66 -8.48
C ASN A 449 -22.45 1.41 -8.88
N LEU A 450 -22.14 0.21 -9.44
CA LEU A 450 -20.81 -0.13 -9.90
C LEU A 450 -20.37 0.80 -11.03
N VAL A 451 -21.21 1.03 -12.03
CA VAL A 451 -20.91 1.92 -13.19
C VAL A 451 -20.68 3.36 -12.73
N LEU A 452 -21.54 3.88 -11.86
CA LEU A 452 -21.42 5.24 -11.33
C LEU A 452 -20.15 5.38 -10.49
N SER A 453 -19.82 4.42 -9.63
CA SER A 453 -18.66 4.48 -8.73
C SER A 453 -17.34 4.33 -9.48
N LEU A 454 -17.20 3.31 -10.34
CA LEU A 454 -15.95 3.04 -11.06
C LEU A 454 -15.71 4.04 -12.19
N GLY A 455 -16.78 4.63 -12.75
CA GLY A 455 -16.69 5.68 -13.77
C GLY A 455 -15.99 6.95 -13.30
N ASN A 456 -15.96 7.18 -11.99
CA ASN A 456 -15.29 8.35 -11.38
C ASN A 456 -13.79 8.12 -11.08
N LEU A 457 -13.22 6.98 -11.50
CA LEU A 457 -11.81 6.65 -11.29
C LEU A 457 -11.01 6.68 -12.58
N ALA A 458 -9.77 7.15 -12.48
CA ALA A 458 -8.81 7.09 -13.57
C ALA A 458 -8.02 5.78 -13.53
N TYR A 459 -7.93 5.10 -14.67
CA TYR A 459 -7.19 3.85 -14.83
C TYR A 459 -6.06 3.99 -15.84
N GLN A 460 -4.92 3.35 -15.55
CA GLN A 460 -3.80 3.24 -16.48
C GLN A 460 -4.14 2.24 -17.60
N LYS A 461 -3.67 2.52 -18.80
CA LYS A 461 -3.80 1.56 -19.89
C LYS A 461 -2.77 0.43 -19.75
N ASN A 462 -3.17 -0.80 -20.01
CA ASN A 462 -2.30 -1.96 -19.83
C ASN A 462 -0.98 -1.87 -20.63
N TYR A 463 -1.00 -1.28 -21.83
CA TYR A 463 0.21 -1.15 -22.65
C TYR A 463 1.21 -0.14 -22.08
N ASP A 464 0.80 0.83 -21.25
CA ASP A 464 1.72 1.77 -20.61
C ASP A 464 2.62 1.02 -19.62
N TYR A 465 2.02 0.16 -18.77
CA TYR A 465 2.77 -0.72 -17.89
C TYR A 465 3.69 -1.68 -18.67
N GLN A 466 3.15 -2.33 -19.69
CA GLN A 466 3.89 -3.30 -20.51
C GLN A 466 5.13 -2.68 -21.17
N ASN A 467 4.98 -1.51 -21.78
CA ASN A 467 6.06 -0.79 -22.44
C ASN A 467 7.15 -0.37 -21.45
N PHE A 468 6.73 0.14 -20.28
CA PHE A 468 7.67 0.57 -19.25
C PHE A 468 8.51 -0.60 -18.74
N VAL A 469 7.85 -1.65 -18.24
CA VAL A 469 8.54 -2.82 -17.67
C VAL A 469 9.42 -3.50 -18.71
N LYS A 470 8.92 -3.74 -19.92
CA LYS A 470 9.70 -4.36 -21.01
C LYS A 470 10.98 -3.60 -21.31
N ASN A 471 10.92 -2.29 -21.49
CA ASN A 471 12.10 -1.49 -21.84
C ASN A 471 13.09 -1.42 -20.67
N THR A 472 12.60 -1.26 -19.44
CA THR A 472 13.47 -1.20 -18.25
C THR A 472 14.14 -2.55 -17.99
N THR A 473 13.39 -3.65 -18.02
CA THR A 473 13.91 -5.01 -17.83
C THR A 473 14.94 -5.39 -18.90
N GLN A 474 14.80 -4.90 -20.15
CA GLN A 474 15.82 -5.11 -21.17
C GLN A 474 17.17 -4.51 -20.78
N VAL A 475 17.17 -3.33 -20.14
CA VAL A 475 18.38 -2.66 -19.67
C VAL A 475 18.97 -3.38 -18.47
N THR A 476 18.17 -3.71 -17.47
CA THR A 476 18.64 -4.35 -16.23
C THR A 476 19.14 -5.79 -16.48
N ASN A 477 18.55 -6.52 -17.42
CA ASN A 477 19.07 -7.82 -17.86
C ASN A 477 20.44 -7.68 -18.55
N TYR A 478 20.65 -6.60 -19.33
CA TYR A 478 21.98 -6.34 -19.90
C TYR A 478 23.01 -6.09 -18.80
N GLU A 479 22.67 -5.29 -17.78
CA GLU A 479 23.55 -5.01 -16.64
C GLU A 479 23.95 -6.31 -15.92
N THR A 480 22.98 -7.10 -15.50
CA THR A 480 23.21 -8.34 -14.74
C THR A 480 23.99 -9.39 -15.50
N ASN A 481 23.86 -9.43 -16.83
CA ASN A 481 24.62 -10.35 -17.67
C ASN A 481 26.10 -9.94 -17.86
N HIS A 482 26.42 -8.64 -17.67
CA HIS A 482 27.76 -8.10 -17.89
C HIS A 482 28.48 -7.71 -16.60
N ASP A 483 27.78 -7.67 -15.46
CA ASP A 483 28.36 -7.26 -14.18
C ASP A 483 27.80 -8.11 -13.03
N GLN A 484 28.65 -8.94 -12.44
CA GLN A 484 28.32 -9.84 -11.34
C GLN A 484 28.66 -9.24 -9.95
N SER A 485 29.15 -8.00 -9.89
CA SER A 485 29.39 -7.33 -8.61
C SER A 485 28.09 -6.92 -7.93
N LEU A 486 28.12 -6.70 -6.63
CA LEU A 486 26.97 -6.16 -5.89
C LEU A 486 26.96 -4.63 -5.98
N TYR A 487 26.00 -4.08 -6.71
CA TYR A 487 25.83 -2.64 -6.96
C TYR A 487 24.36 -2.24 -6.94
N ARG A 488 24.09 -0.93 -7.01
CA ARG A 488 22.75 -0.36 -7.24
C ARG A 488 22.67 0.32 -8.60
N THR A 489 21.46 0.31 -9.16
CA THR A 489 21.06 1.03 -10.37
C THR A 489 19.96 2.01 -10.01
N GLU A 490 19.99 3.21 -10.60
CA GLU A 490 18.94 4.21 -10.48
C GLU A 490 18.47 4.72 -11.83
N LYS A 491 17.35 5.43 -11.81
CA LYS A 491 16.72 6.01 -12.99
C LYS A 491 16.51 7.51 -12.79
N ASN A 492 16.52 8.24 -13.89
CA ASN A 492 16.15 9.66 -13.93
C ASN A 492 14.66 9.88 -14.31
N PHE A 493 13.85 8.83 -14.22
CA PHE A 493 12.42 8.82 -14.53
C PHE A 493 11.74 7.70 -13.76
N TYR A 494 10.43 7.82 -13.52
CA TYR A 494 9.70 6.86 -12.71
C TYR A 494 8.33 6.55 -13.34
N ARG A 495 7.92 5.28 -13.29
CA ARG A 495 6.52 4.88 -13.36
C ARG A 495 5.97 4.82 -11.92
N SER A 496 6.76 4.22 -11.03
CA SER A 496 6.53 4.16 -9.60
C SER A 496 7.86 4.22 -8.82
N ASP A 497 7.78 4.44 -7.51
CA ASP A 497 8.95 4.35 -6.62
C ASP A 497 9.39 2.88 -6.41
N ASP A 498 8.53 1.90 -6.76
CA ASP A 498 8.76 0.46 -6.61
C ASP A 498 9.19 -0.25 -7.91
N ASP A 499 9.56 0.51 -8.94
CA ASP A 499 10.11 -0.03 -10.18
C ASP A 499 11.26 -1.05 -10.01
N PRO A 500 12.13 -0.98 -8.94
CA PRO A 500 13.13 -1.99 -8.67
C PRO A 500 12.58 -3.41 -8.52
N PHE A 501 11.35 -3.55 -8.01
CA PHE A 501 10.72 -4.86 -7.84
C PHE A 501 10.25 -5.45 -9.17
N SER A 502 9.57 -4.64 -10.01
CA SER A 502 9.05 -5.12 -11.29
C SER A 502 10.14 -5.30 -12.36
N ALA A 503 11.16 -4.44 -12.38
CA ALA A 503 12.24 -4.52 -13.34
C ALA A 503 13.47 -5.31 -12.83
N ASN A 504 13.37 -5.95 -11.66
CA ASN A 504 14.32 -6.89 -11.06
C ASN A 504 15.77 -6.34 -10.97
N TYR A 505 15.93 -5.13 -10.42
CA TYR A 505 17.24 -4.55 -10.11
C TYR A 505 17.30 -4.08 -8.65
N TYR A 506 18.48 -3.73 -8.16
CA TYR A 506 18.70 -3.17 -6.84
C TYR A 506 18.73 -1.64 -6.94
N GLY A 507 17.67 -0.99 -6.45
CA GLY A 507 17.51 0.47 -6.52
C GLY A 507 17.48 1.12 -5.15
N LEU A 508 17.51 2.46 -5.13
CA LEU A 508 17.33 3.22 -3.89
C LEU A 508 15.86 3.52 -3.65
N SER A 509 15.11 3.87 -4.70
CA SER A 509 13.71 4.28 -4.58
C SER A 509 12.83 3.16 -4.01
N ASN A 510 11.86 3.52 -3.17
CA ASN A 510 10.96 2.56 -2.52
C ASN A 510 9.68 3.24 -2.02
N PHE A 511 8.55 2.56 -2.17
CA PHE A 511 7.28 2.92 -1.57
C PHE A 511 6.72 1.71 -0.81
N ASN A 512 6.90 1.69 0.51
CA ASN A 512 6.50 0.55 1.33
C ASN A 512 5.93 1.02 2.68
N SER A 513 4.74 0.52 3.03
CA SER A 513 4.10 0.83 4.32
C SER A 513 4.94 0.39 5.53
N ILE A 514 5.93 -0.50 5.33
CA ILE A 514 6.82 -1.06 6.37
C ILE A 514 8.26 -0.61 6.09
N SER A 515 8.47 0.70 5.98
CA SER A 515 9.80 1.27 5.75
C SER A 515 10.59 1.44 7.06
N ASN A 516 11.93 1.22 6.97
CA ASN A 516 12.84 1.40 8.11
C ASN A 516 13.03 2.90 8.41
N GLN A 517 12.67 3.35 9.61
CA GLN A 517 12.72 4.75 10.01
C GLN A 517 14.14 5.33 10.09
N HIS A 518 15.16 4.52 10.41
CA HIS A 518 16.55 4.97 10.40
C HIS A 518 17.04 5.32 8.99
N VAL A 519 16.62 4.51 8.01
CA VAL A 519 16.93 4.76 6.59
C VAL A 519 16.19 6.00 6.10
N LEU A 520 14.89 6.12 6.40
CA LEU A 520 14.10 7.30 6.03
C LEU A 520 14.70 8.58 6.62
N SER A 521 15.03 8.58 7.91
CA SER A 521 15.65 9.72 8.58
C SER A 521 17.01 10.09 7.96
N LEU A 522 17.85 9.12 7.63
CA LEU A 522 19.12 9.38 6.96
C LEU A 522 18.92 9.99 5.59
N LEU A 523 18.07 9.41 4.75
CA LEU A 523 17.81 9.90 3.40
C LEU A 523 17.24 11.32 3.43
N ASN A 524 16.35 11.61 4.36
CA ASN A 524 15.84 12.95 4.61
C ASN A 524 16.97 13.94 4.93
N ASN A 525 17.85 13.61 5.85
CA ASN A 525 18.99 14.45 6.22
C ASN A 525 20.02 14.64 5.08
N LEU A 526 20.04 13.75 4.10
CA LEU A 526 20.88 13.84 2.90
C LEU A 526 20.21 14.56 1.73
N GLY A 527 18.95 15.03 1.91
CA GLY A 527 18.21 15.82 0.92
C GLY A 527 17.38 15.02 -0.08
N PHE A 528 17.22 13.72 0.14
CA PHE A 528 16.34 12.89 -0.69
C PHE A 528 14.88 13.17 -0.36
N VAL A 529 14.05 13.33 -1.40
CA VAL A 529 12.60 13.51 -1.21
C VAL A 529 11.99 12.23 -0.68
N ASN A 530 11.34 12.34 0.47
CA ASN A 530 10.69 11.22 1.13
C ASN A 530 9.38 11.65 1.82
N ASN A 531 8.64 10.66 2.27
CA ASN A 531 7.55 10.81 3.23
C ASN A 531 7.62 9.65 4.25
N SER A 532 6.59 9.47 5.05
CA SER A 532 6.58 8.44 6.10
C SER A 532 6.70 6.99 5.60
N ASN A 533 6.52 6.73 4.30
CA ASN A 533 6.51 5.39 3.71
C ASN A 533 7.12 5.30 2.30
N SER A 534 7.63 6.38 1.74
CA SER A 534 8.32 6.35 0.43
C SER A 534 9.50 7.30 0.38
N TYR A 535 10.45 6.98 -0.48
CA TYR A 535 11.59 7.83 -0.82
C TYR A 535 12.06 7.57 -2.25
N THR A 536 12.61 8.59 -2.86
CA THR A 536 13.13 8.55 -4.23
C THR A 536 14.55 9.09 -4.27
N ASN A 537 15.26 8.86 -5.38
CA ASN A 537 16.59 9.44 -5.59
C ASN A 537 16.54 10.94 -6.00
N PHE A 538 15.45 11.65 -5.67
CA PHE A 538 15.39 13.10 -5.83
C PHE A 538 16.20 13.81 -4.74
N GLY A 539 17.09 14.72 -5.13
CA GLY A 539 18.03 15.40 -4.22
C GLY A 539 19.38 14.70 -4.06
N GLY A 540 19.59 13.55 -4.72
CA GLY A 540 20.89 12.91 -4.78
C GLY A 540 21.95 13.75 -5.54
N THR A 541 23.22 13.45 -5.29
CA THR A 541 24.40 14.08 -5.93
C THR A 541 25.42 13.01 -6.28
N PRO A 542 26.46 13.29 -7.06
CA PRO A 542 27.57 12.36 -7.27
C PRO A 542 28.21 11.84 -5.96
N ILE A 543 28.20 12.62 -4.87
CA ILE A 543 28.68 12.15 -3.56
C ILE A 543 27.80 11.00 -3.06
N THR A 544 26.51 11.17 -3.09
CA THR A 544 25.57 10.13 -2.61
C THR A 544 25.55 8.93 -3.54
N ASP A 545 25.66 9.14 -4.86
CA ASP A 545 25.72 8.06 -5.82
C ASP A 545 26.95 7.17 -5.60
N ASP A 546 28.14 7.81 -5.42
CA ASP A 546 29.38 7.09 -5.15
C ASP A 546 29.29 6.28 -3.86
N LEU A 547 28.82 6.89 -2.77
CA LEU A 547 28.75 6.26 -1.46
C LEU A 547 27.68 5.17 -1.37
N PHE A 548 26.51 5.36 -1.99
CA PHE A 548 25.44 4.34 -2.01
C PHE A 548 25.72 3.22 -3.02
N GLY A 549 26.80 3.31 -3.79
CA GLY A 549 27.17 2.30 -4.77
C GLY A 549 26.23 2.27 -5.98
N ILE A 550 25.67 3.44 -6.36
CA ILE A 550 24.88 3.59 -7.58
C ILE A 550 25.84 3.58 -8.78
N LYS A 551 26.01 2.40 -9.36
CA LYS A 551 26.97 2.14 -10.42
C LYS A 551 26.39 2.41 -11.80
N TYR A 552 25.09 2.22 -11.97
CA TYR A 552 24.41 2.45 -13.23
C TYR A 552 23.24 3.43 -13.07
N TYR A 553 23.03 4.21 -14.13
CA TYR A 553 21.90 5.11 -14.29
C TYR A 553 21.19 4.87 -15.61
N ILE A 554 19.87 4.73 -15.56
CA ILE A 554 19.03 4.57 -16.74
C ILE A 554 18.37 5.92 -17.04
N LEU A 555 18.59 6.43 -18.25
CA LEU A 555 18.05 7.69 -18.74
C LEU A 555 17.10 7.45 -19.93
N PRO A 556 16.11 8.32 -20.16
CA PRO A 556 15.38 8.33 -21.43
C PRO A 556 16.32 8.63 -22.61
N ASN A 557 16.09 7.99 -23.74
CA ASN A 557 16.82 8.28 -24.98
C ASN A 557 16.07 9.36 -25.76
N GLU A 558 16.47 10.61 -25.61
CA GLU A 558 15.81 11.78 -26.23
C GLU A 558 16.06 11.88 -27.76
N GLU A 559 17.02 11.10 -28.30
CA GLU A 559 17.36 11.11 -29.73
C GLU A 559 16.40 10.26 -30.59
N ILE A 560 15.38 9.66 -29.98
CA ILE A 560 14.46 8.77 -30.70
C ILE A 560 13.48 9.58 -31.54
N THR A 561 13.29 9.11 -32.79
CA THR A 561 12.17 9.51 -33.63
C THR A 561 10.85 9.21 -32.92
N PRO A 562 9.85 10.13 -32.89
CA PRO A 562 8.58 9.91 -32.20
C PRO A 562 7.96 8.57 -32.62
N LEU A 563 7.80 7.67 -31.65
CA LEU A 563 7.10 6.41 -31.84
C LEU A 563 5.59 6.65 -31.81
N LYS A 564 4.83 5.74 -32.43
CA LYS A 564 3.38 5.73 -32.25
C LYS A 564 3.05 5.67 -30.75
N GLU A 565 2.05 6.42 -30.31
CA GLU A 565 1.70 6.59 -28.89
C GLU A 565 1.65 5.29 -28.09
N LYS A 566 1.09 4.20 -28.67
CA LYS A 566 1.04 2.89 -28.06
C LYS A 566 2.40 2.18 -27.89
N LYS A 567 3.45 2.65 -28.57
CA LYS A 567 4.81 2.08 -28.48
C LYS A 567 5.75 2.93 -27.64
N GLN A 568 5.34 4.14 -27.31
CA GLN A 568 6.11 5.02 -26.46
C GLN A 568 5.95 4.64 -25.01
N MET A 569 7.06 4.57 -24.28
CA MET A 569 7.06 4.37 -22.84
C MET A 569 6.56 5.64 -22.16
N LYS A 570 5.61 5.49 -21.23
CA LYS A 570 5.13 6.59 -20.39
C LYS A 570 5.82 6.54 -19.03
N TYR A 571 6.25 7.68 -18.54
CA TYR A 571 6.95 7.84 -17.28
C TYR A 571 6.81 9.27 -16.76
N ASP A 572 7.12 9.45 -15.49
CA ASP A 572 7.15 10.74 -14.83
C ASP A 572 8.60 11.28 -14.73
N ASN A 573 8.81 12.50 -15.16
CA ASN A 573 10.09 13.21 -15.11
C ASN A 573 10.23 14.08 -13.84
N LYS A 574 9.63 13.70 -12.73
CA LYS A 574 9.70 14.50 -11.49
C LYS A 574 11.13 14.84 -11.06
N ASN A 575 12.13 14.21 -11.65
CA ASN A 575 13.46 14.16 -11.08
C ASN A 575 14.57 14.38 -12.11
N GLN A 576 14.70 15.58 -12.60
CA GLN A 576 15.77 15.89 -13.55
C GLN A 576 17.12 16.09 -12.84
N ARG A 577 17.85 15.00 -12.66
CA ARG A 577 19.26 15.08 -12.33
C ARG A 577 20.09 15.22 -13.61
N ILE A 578 20.47 16.47 -13.93
CA ILE A 578 21.24 16.81 -15.14
C ILE A 578 22.67 16.26 -15.05
N ASP A 579 23.22 16.20 -13.84
CA ASP A 579 24.59 15.74 -13.54
C ASP A 579 24.83 14.26 -13.84
N VAL A 580 23.79 13.42 -13.87
CA VAL A 580 23.93 11.99 -14.26
C VAL A 580 24.28 11.80 -15.74
N GLY A 581 23.99 12.78 -16.59
CA GLY A 581 24.48 12.80 -17.98
C GLY A 581 26.02 12.91 -18.11
N ASP A 582 26.72 13.24 -17.02
CA ASP A 582 28.17 13.31 -16.98
C ASP A 582 28.86 11.95 -16.80
N TYR A 583 28.12 10.93 -16.44
CA TYR A 583 28.62 9.57 -16.33
C TYR A 583 28.98 8.98 -17.70
N HIS A 584 29.70 7.86 -17.68
CA HIS A 584 30.16 7.23 -18.91
C HIS A 584 29.01 6.54 -19.63
N LEU A 585 28.81 6.82 -20.92
CA LEU A 585 27.83 6.10 -21.74
C LEU A 585 28.26 4.64 -21.89
N GLN A 586 27.47 3.72 -21.31
CA GLN A 586 27.71 2.29 -21.37
C GLN A 586 27.03 1.65 -22.60
N LYS A 587 25.73 1.97 -22.82
CA LYS A 587 24.96 1.43 -23.95
C LYS A 587 23.72 2.25 -24.25
N ARG A 588 23.38 2.35 -25.56
CA ARG A 588 22.08 2.88 -26.01
C ARG A 588 21.13 1.74 -26.34
N PHE A 589 19.90 1.86 -25.87
CA PHE A 589 18.78 1.01 -26.22
C PHE A 589 17.74 1.83 -27.01
N ASN A 590 16.67 1.20 -27.46
CA ASN A 590 15.66 1.91 -28.26
C ASN A 590 15.10 3.17 -27.54
N GLN A 591 14.56 3.01 -26.34
CA GLN A 591 13.94 4.10 -25.60
C GLN A 591 14.74 4.58 -24.38
N LEU A 592 15.82 3.93 -24.05
CA LEU A 592 16.62 4.13 -22.86
C LEU A 592 18.11 4.17 -23.15
N ILE A 593 18.85 4.85 -22.28
CA ILE A 593 20.32 4.92 -22.29
C ILE A 593 20.82 4.43 -20.93
N LEU A 594 21.86 3.59 -20.96
CA LEU A 594 22.56 3.14 -19.76
C LEU A 594 23.86 3.93 -19.59
N MET A 595 23.93 4.65 -18.48
CA MET A 595 25.13 5.37 -18.05
C MET A 595 25.81 4.62 -16.91
N LYS A 596 27.15 4.71 -16.81
CA LYS A 596 27.95 4.06 -15.79
C LYS A 596 28.71 5.08 -14.95
N ASN A 597 28.52 5.03 -13.64
CA ASN A 597 29.33 5.74 -12.68
C ASN A 597 30.58 4.91 -12.32
N ASN A 598 31.75 5.35 -12.81
CA ASN A 598 33.03 4.67 -12.58
C ASN A 598 33.54 4.84 -11.14
N TYR A 599 32.98 5.74 -10.35
CA TYR A 599 33.43 6.08 -9.00
C TYR A 599 32.60 5.42 -7.90
N ALA A 600 31.46 4.81 -8.22
CA ALA A 600 30.60 4.12 -7.26
C ALA A 600 31.39 3.09 -6.43
N LEU A 601 31.26 3.17 -5.12
CA LEU A 601 31.87 2.22 -4.17
C LEU A 601 31.09 0.91 -4.14
N PRO A 602 31.74 -0.21 -3.76
CA PRO A 602 30.99 -1.42 -3.40
C PRO A 602 30.14 -1.15 -2.15
N LEU A 603 29.04 -1.87 -1.98
CA LEU A 603 28.11 -1.69 -0.85
C LEU A 603 28.74 -1.98 0.52
N LEU A 604 29.90 -2.61 0.53
CA LEU A 604 30.73 -2.89 1.69
C LEU A 604 32.14 -2.44 1.35
N PHE A 605 32.71 -1.46 2.06
CA PHE A 605 33.97 -0.82 1.73
C PHE A 605 34.86 -0.55 2.94
N LEU A 606 36.16 -0.53 2.73
CA LEU A 606 37.19 -0.18 3.73
C LEU A 606 37.25 1.34 3.93
N SER A 607 37.29 1.79 5.18
CA SER A 607 37.37 3.19 5.57
C SER A 607 38.52 3.41 6.56
N PRO A 608 39.30 4.47 6.39
CA PRO A 608 40.37 4.83 7.35
C PRO A 608 39.83 5.45 8.64
N THR A 609 38.55 5.88 8.63
CA THR A 609 37.92 6.57 9.75
C THR A 609 37.13 5.60 10.65
N SER A 610 37.15 5.82 11.96
CA SER A 610 36.32 5.10 12.91
C SER A 610 34.84 5.49 12.74
N THR A 611 33.93 4.60 13.16
CA THR A 611 32.51 4.91 13.16
C THR A 611 32.15 5.74 14.38
N LYS A 612 31.53 6.91 14.17
CA LYS A 612 31.04 7.83 15.19
C LYS A 612 29.57 8.13 14.94
N LYS A 613 28.82 8.47 16.00
CA LYS A 613 27.46 8.97 15.87
C LYS A 613 27.49 10.31 15.13
N MET A 614 26.71 10.42 14.07
CA MET A 614 26.61 11.64 13.26
C MET A 614 25.49 12.53 13.77
N LYS A 615 25.73 13.83 13.74
CA LYS A 615 24.72 14.86 14.00
C LYS A 615 24.42 15.57 12.69
N PHE A 616 23.27 15.24 12.10
CA PHE A 616 22.78 15.89 10.90
C PHE A 616 21.96 17.12 11.23
N ASP A 617 22.00 18.10 10.33
CA ASP A 617 21.20 19.32 10.37
C ASP A 617 20.19 19.28 9.21
N PRO A 618 18.88 19.09 9.47
CA PRO A 618 17.87 18.97 8.41
C PRO A 618 17.78 20.19 7.49
N SER A 619 18.29 21.35 7.94
CA SER A 619 18.29 22.59 7.17
C SER A 619 19.54 22.78 6.28
N ASN A 620 20.53 21.88 6.35
CA ASN A 620 21.81 22.05 5.66
C ASN A 620 22.31 20.76 5.02
N ILE A 621 21.75 20.46 3.85
CA ILE A 621 21.96 19.20 3.13
C ILE A 621 23.40 19.06 2.63
N THR A 622 23.98 20.14 2.10
CA THR A 622 25.35 20.12 1.58
C THR A 622 26.37 19.84 2.67
N LYS A 623 26.16 20.35 3.87
CA LYS A 623 26.98 20.04 5.06
C LYS A 623 26.79 18.57 5.46
N ASN A 624 25.58 18.06 5.46
CA ASN A 624 25.29 16.68 5.81
C ASN A 624 25.94 15.69 4.82
N GLN A 625 25.85 15.95 3.52
CA GLN A 625 26.51 15.14 2.49
C GLN A 625 28.04 15.22 2.61
N THR A 626 28.60 16.40 2.94
CA THR A 626 30.02 16.54 3.23
C THR A 626 30.45 15.72 4.45
N GLN A 627 29.67 15.75 5.54
CA GLN A 627 29.94 14.93 6.72
C GLN A 627 29.85 13.42 6.41
N PHE A 628 28.90 13.02 5.57
CA PHE A 628 28.75 11.63 5.16
C PHE A 628 29.97 11.15 4.35
N LEU A 629 30.43 11.95 3.37
CA LEU A 629 31.65 11.67 2.63
C LEU A 629 32.88 11.60 3.55
N GLN A 630 33.04 12.58 4.44
CA GLN A 630 34.15 12.62 5.40
C GLN A 630 34.16 11.40 6.32
N ALA A 631 32.98 11.03 6.83
CA ALA A 631 32.84 9.83 7.64
C ALA A 631 33.17 8.54 6.86
N ALA A 632 32.91 8.48 5.56
CA ALA A 632 33.22 7.32 4.71
C ALA A 632 34.69 7.26 4.32
N THR A 633 35.26 8.36 3.84
CA THR A 633 36.55 8.38 3.14
C THR A 633 37.67 9.11 3.91
N GLY A 634 37.32 10.00 4.85
CA GLY A 634 38.22 10.92 5.48
C GLY A 634 38.43 12.24 4.72
N ASN A 635 37.87 12.37 3.53
CA ASN A 635 37.99 13.55 2.67
C ASN A 635 37.05 14.69 3.09
N THR A 636 37.38 15.93 2.75
CA THR A 636 36.62 17.09 3.19
C THR A 636 36.25 18.04 2.06
N THR A 637 35.21 18.77 2.30
CA THR A 637 34.68 19.98 1.62
C THR A 637 34.87 20.06 0.10
N LEU A 638 33.83 19.64 -0.60
CA LEU A 638 33.72 19.72 -2.06
C LEU A 638 32.65 20.71 -2.53
N PHE A 639 31.75 21.12 -1.62
CA PHE A 639 30.75 22.14 -1.90
C PHE A 639 31.34 23.53 -1.64
N HIS A 640 31.13 24.43 -2.57
CA HIS A 640 31.52 25.84 -2.50
C HIS A 640 30.27 26.70 -2.68
N ASN A 641 30.09 27.68 -1.83
CA ASN A 641 28.97 28.63 -1.96
C ASN A 641 29.15 29.46 -3.25
N VAL A 642 28.03 29.74 -3.89
CA VAL A 642 27.95 30.58 -5.09
C VAL A 642 27.07 31.77 -4.79
N ILE A 643 27.55 32.97 -5.10
CA ILE A 643 26.78 34.19 -4.89
C ILE A 643 25.59 34.22 -5.85
N TRP A 644 24.40 34.54 -5.32
CA TRP A 644 23.22 34.73 -6.13
C TRP A 644 23.42 35.90 -7.10
N PRO A 645 23.12 35.72 -8.40
CA PRO A 645 23.06 36.84 -9.32
C PRO A 645 21.84 37.70 -9.02
N ASP A 646 21.91 39.01 -9.36
CA ASP A 646 20.77 39.90 -9.23
C ASP A 646 19.62 39.42 -10.15
N PRO A 647 18.37 39.32 -9.65
CA PRO A 647 17.26 38.88 -10.45
C PRO A 647 16.69 40.02 -11.31
N LYS A 648 16.27 39.69 -12.53
CA LYS A 648 15.30 40.50 -13.26
C LYS A 648 13.96 40.35 -12.57
N LYS A 649 13.36 41.45 -12.10
CA LYS A 649 12.11 41.52 -11.37
C LYS A 649 10.98 41.94 -12.30
N ILE A 650 9.89 41.14 -12.38
CA ILE A 650 8.68 41.40 -13.14
C ILE A 650 7.51 41.41 -12.17
N ASN A 651 6.88 42.55 -11.95
CA ASN A 651 5.84 42.78 -10.94
C ASN A 651 6.27 42.38 -9.51
N VAL A 652 7.57 42.49 -9.19
CA VAL A 652 8.16 42.17 -7.89
C VAL A 652 8.94 43.35 -7.38
N SER A 653 8.82 43.68 -6.09
CA SER A 653 9.69 44.57 -5.32
C SER A 653 10.52 43.79 -4.34
N SER A 654 11.72 44.30 -4.00
CA SER A 654 12.39 43.84 -2.80
C SER A 654 11.71 44.42 -1.59
N TRP A 655 11.69 43.72 -0.46
CA TRP A 655 11.24 44.28 0.81
C TRP A 655 12.30 45.23 1.36
N ASP A 656 11.86 46.37 1.88
CA ASP A 656 12.81 47.36 2.42
C ASP A 656 13.60 46.74 3.59
N GLY A 657 14.93 46.68 3.43
CA GLY A 657 15.87 46.16 4.43
C GLY A 657 16.08 44.65 4.43
N GLY A 658 15.35 43.84 3.60
CA GLY A 658 15.50 42.42 3.53
C GLY A 658 16.36 41.95 2.35
N TRP A 659 17.44 41.23 2.60
CA TRP A 659 18.20 40.56 1.56
C TRP A 659 17.44 39.33 1.09
N MET A 660 17.24 39.16 -0.25
CA MET A 660 16.50 38.02 -0.85
C MET A 660 15.01 37.89 -0.42
N GLN A 661 14.41 39.00 0.08
CA GLN A 661 12.96 39.04 0.39
C GLN A 661 12.21 39.84 -0.70
N TYR A 662 11.11 39.29 -1.15
CA TYR A 662 10.38 39.79 -2.32
C TYR A 662 8.88 39.82 -2.05
N SER A 663 8.19 40.84 -2.65
CA SER A 663 6.74 41.00 -2.60
C SER A 663 6.17 41.33 -3.97
N LYS A 664 4.92 40.89 -4.25
CA LYS A 664 4.19 41.32 -5.45
C LYS A 664 3.91 42.81 -5.39
N LYS A 665 4.24 43.57 -6.45
CA LYS A 665 3.82 44.98 -6.56
C LYS A 665 2.32 45.14 -6.77
N ARG A 666 1.73 44.25 -7.61
CA ARG A 666 0.30 44.17 -7.87
C ARG A 666 -0.16 42.75 -7.62
N LYS A 667 -0.99 42.53 -6.59
CA LYS A 667 -1.43 41.20 -6.13
C LYS A 667 -2.10 40.35 -7.21
N ASN A 668 -2.92 40.99 -8.04
CA ASN A 668 -3.72 40.35 -9.08
C ASN A 668 -2.97 40.11 -10.41
N LYS A 669 -1.65 40.40 -10.46
CA LYS A 669 -0.83 40.16 -11.66
C LYS A 669 0.26 39.12 -11.37
N SER A 670 0.59 38.31 -12.38
CA SER A 670 1.72 37.40 -12.31
C SER A 670 3.00 38.14 -11.91
N ALA A 671 3.75 37.56 -10.96
CA ALA A 671 4.98 38.13 -10.42
C ALA A 671 6.11 37.12 -10.58
N ARG A 672 7.25 37.57 -11.15
CA ARG A 672 8.34 36.66 -11.54
C ARG A 672 9.71 37.24 -11.21
N LEU A 673 10.58 36.37 -10.69
CA LEU A 673 12.01 36.58 -10.53
C LEU A 673 12.77 35.72 -11.57
N ILE A 674 13.76 36.30 -12.25
CA ILE A 674 14.60 35.57 -13.20
C ILE A 674 16.06 35.81 -12.84
N PHE A 675 16.71 34.78 -12.32
CA PHE A 675 18.14 34.76 -12.02
C PHE A 675 18.92 34.14 -13.18
N ASN A 676 20.01 34.75 -13.59
CA ASN A 676 20.87 34.27 -14.66
C ASN A 676 22.26 33.91 -14.07
N LEU A 677 22.42 32.65 -13.69
CA LEU A 677 23.71 32.14 -13.21
C LEU A 677 24.64 31.83 -14.38
N ARG A 678 25.90 32.27 -14.32
CA ARG A 678 26.93 31.88 -15.27
C ARG A 678 28.01 31.05 -14.59
N PRO A 679 27.98 29.72 -14.73
CA PRO A 679 29.00 28.83 -14.21
C PRO A 679 30.41 29.21 -14.68
N LYS A 680 31.34 29.26 -13.73
CA LYS A 680 32.78 29.53 -14.04
C LYS A 680 33.58 28.24 -14.31
N THR A 681 32.99 27.09 -14.02
CA THR A 681 33.62 25.77 -14.12
C THR A 681 32.63 24.73 -14.67
N ASN A 682 33.17 23.60 -15.16
CA ASN A 682 32.39 22.44 -15.58
C ASN A 682 31.93 21.56 -14.39
N SER A 683 31.76 22.14 -13.23
CA SER A 683 31.25 21.48 -12.04
C SER A 683 29.70 21.40 -12.06
N SER A 684 29.09 20.60 -11.18
CA SER A 684 27.66 20.59 -10.98
C SER A 684 27.21 21.69 -10.03
N TYR A 685 26.11 22.35 -10.38
CA TYR A 685 25.54 23.47 -9.59
C TYR A 685 24.18 23.06 -9.03
N TYR A 686 23.93 23.46 -7.78
CA TYR A 686 22.75 23.08 -7.02
C TYR A 686 22.12 24.30 -6.34
N LEU A 687 20.81 24.25 -6.19
CA LEU A 687 20.04 25.10 -5.30
C LEU A 687 19.61 24.29 -4.09
N GLU A 688 20.03 24.72 -2.91
CA GLU A 688 19.51 24.24 -1.63
C GLU A 688 18.33 25.13 -1.26
N LEU A 689 17.12 24.56 -1.30
CA LEU A 689 15.84 25.27 -1.14
C LEU A 689 15.16 24.81 0.15
N PRO A 690 14.80 25.74 1.08
CA PRO A 690 14.05 25.40 2.28
C PRO A 690 12.72 24.69 1.98
N GLY A 691 12.27 23.83 2.89
CA GLY A 691 11.11 22.98 2.69
C GLY A 691 9.76 23.72 2.71
N ASP A 692 9.70 24.89 3.32
CA ASP A 692 8.51 25.77 3.36
C ASP A 692 8.28 26.53 2.03
N ILE A 693 9.24 26.51 1.12
CA ILE A 693 9.10 27.04 -0.24
C ILE A 693 8.69 25.89 -1.17
N ASP A 694 7.42 25.62 -1.23
CA ASP A 694 6.81 24.52 -1.98
C ASP A 694 6.05 24.99 -3.25
N ASP A 695 5.37 24.09 -3.91
CA ASP A 695 4.54 24.36 -5.08
C ASP A 695 3.26 25.18 -4.78
N ASN A 696 2.90 25.37 -3.50
CA ASN A 696 1.88 26.32 -3.08
C ASN A 696 2.44 27.75 -2.98
N ALA A 697 3.75 27.90 -2.82
CA ALA A 697 4.41 29.18 -2.70
C ALA A 697 4.89 29.72 -4.05
N ILE A 698 5.47 28.85 -4.90
CA ILE A 698 6.08 29.23 -6.16
C ILE A 698 5.90 28.17 -7.25
N ASP A 699 6.02 28.62 -8.53
CA ASP A 699 6.43 27.76 -9.65
C ASP A 699 7.86 28.06 -10.02
N MET A 700 8.69 27.02 -10.15
CA MET A 700 10.10 27.16 -10.50
C MET A 700 10.42 26.49 -11.83
N TYR A 701 11.27 27.16 -12.63
CA TYR A 701 11.77 26.65 -13.90
C TYR A 701 13.29 26.81 -13.98
N VAL A 702 13.98 25.80 -14.46
CA VAL A 702 15.40 25.83 -14.78
C VAL A 702 15.60 25.66 -16.27
N ASN A 703 16.19 26.63 -16.94
CA ASN A 703 16.34 26.68 -18.41
C ASN A 703 15.02 26.41 -19.17
N GLY A 704 13.89 26.86 -18.62
CA GLY A 704 12.56 26.67 -19.19
C GLY A 704 11.87 25.34 -18.79
N SER A 705 12.59 24.39 -18.21
CA SER A 705 12.02 23.15 -17.71
C SER A 705 11.41 23.35 -16.33
N PHE A 706 10.15 22.91 -16.12
CA PHE A 706 9.48 22.99 -14.85
C PHE A 706 10.16 22.07 -13.82
N VAL A 707 10.37 22.59 -12.60
CA VAL A 707 10.89 21.83 -11.46
C VAL A 707 9.73 21.54 -10.52
N ASN A 708 9.41 20.27 -10.34
CA ASN A 708 8.37 19.85 -9.42
C ASN A 708 8.84 20.05 -7.97
N LEU A 709 8.18 20.93 -7.25
CA LEU A 709 8.44 21.25 -5.85
C LEU A 709 7.44 20.59 -4.89
N THR A 710 6.61 19.65 -5.38
CA THR A 710 5.64 18.97 -4.53
C THR A 710 6.32 18.36 -3.33
N VAL A 711 5.92 18.82 -2.15
CA VAL A 711 6.50 18.40 -0.86
C VAL A 711 5.80 17.16 -0.40
N ARG A 712 6.59 16.14 -0.03
CA ARG A 712 6.07 15.01 0.72
C ARG A 712 6.29 15.18 2.24
N ASP A 713 7.29 15.91 2.66
CA ASP A 713 7.47 16.40 4.05
C ASP A 713 8.30 17.68 3.98
N SER A 714 8.03 18.69 4.75
CA SER A 714 8.56 20.07 4.71
C SER A 714 10.10 20.20 4.86
N ASN A 715 10.86 19.43 4.08
CA ASN A 715 12.31 19.31 4.21
C ASN A 715 13.07 20.15 3.19
N THR A 716 14.23 20.64 3.57
CA THR A 716 15.18 21.29 2.68
C THR A 716 15.57 20.35 1.52
N ARG A 717 15.63 20.87 0.30
CA ARG A 717 15.88 20.12 -0.93
C ARG A 717 17.11 20.60 -1.65
N LEU A 718 17.79 19.68 -2.33
CA LEU A 718 18.89 19.99 -3.20
C LEU A 718 18.47 19.75 -4.66
N ILE A 719 18.35 20.84 -5.44
CA ILE A 719 17.91 20.85 -6.83
C ILE A 719 19.11 21.01 -7.73
N ASN A 720 19.34 20.07 -8.65
CA ASN A 720 20.40 20.19 -9.64
C ASN A 720 20.02 21.23 -10.70
N LEU A 721 20.84 22.28 -10.86
CA LEU A 721 20.61 23.38 -11.80
C LEU A 721 21.28 23.16 -13.14
N GLY A 722 22.39 22.41 -13.16
CA GLY A 722 23.15 22.12 -14.35
C GLY A 722 24.54 21.55 -14.05
N SER A 723 25.15 20.96 -15.07
CA SER A 723 26.49 20.42 -15.04
C SER A 723 27.19 20.63 -16.39
N ARG A 724 28.52 20.71 -16.41
CA ARG A 724 29.34 20.95 -17.60
C ARG A 724 28.97 22.18 -18.43
N GLN A 725 28.45 23.21 -17.81
CA GLN A 725 27.96 24.43 -18.49
C GLN A 725 28.84 25.66 -18.25
N SER A 726 30.17 25.49 -18.18
CA SER A 726 31.08 26.63 -18.00
C SER A 726 30.90 27.69 -19.10
N GLY A 727 30.71 28.94 -18.69
CA GLY A 727 30.47 30.08 -19.58
C GLY A 727 29.04 30.18 -20.13
N GLN A 728 28.21 29.11 -20.05
CA GLN A 728 26.82 29.13 -20.48
C GLN A 728 25.90 29.74 -19.42
N ARG A 729 24.73 30.21 -19.83
CA ARG A 729 23.73 30.78 -18.91
C ARG A 729 22.80 29.70 -18.39
N ILE A 730 22.73 29.54 -17.06
CA ILE A 730 21.63 28.80 -16.41
C ILE A 730 20.61 29.83 -15.95
N GLN A 731 19.39 29.70 -16.44
CA GLN A 731 18.27 30.57 -16.06
C GLN A 731 17.40 29.88 -15.00
N ILE A 732 17.24 30.54 -13.85
CA ILE A 732 16.32 30.11 -12.80
C ILE A 732 15.17 31.10 -12.79
N ALA A 733 13.96 30.68 -13.16
CA ALA A 733 12.77 31.51 -13.15
C ALA A 733 11.81 31.05 -12.06
N ILE A 734 11.46 31.97 -11.17
CA ILE A 734 10.56 31.73 -10.04
C ILE A 734 9.32 32.60 -10.22
N THR A 735 8.14 32.00 -10.31
CA THR A 735 6.85 32.68 -10.33
C THR A 735 6.22 32.60 -8.95
N LEU A 736 5.90 33.75 -8.35
CA LEU A 736 5.30 33.81 -7.01
C LEU A 736 3.80 33.47 -7.10
N LYS A 737 3.38 32.48 -6.34
CA LYS A 737 1.96 32.20 -6.09
C LYS A 737 1.43 33.01 -4.91
N LYS A 738 2.18 33.01 -3.80
CA LYS A 738 1.89 33.86 -2.62
C LYS A 738 2.32 35.32 -2.85
N ASP A 739 1.80 36.23 -2.04
CA ASP A 739 2.12 37.67 -2.16
C ASP A 739 3.57 37.97 -1.77
N ASN A 740 4.13 37.20 -0.85
CA ASN A 740 5.50 37.36 -0.33
C ASN A 740 6.30 36.07 -0.55
N LEU A 741 7.62 36.24 -0.77
CA LEU A 741 8.57 35.15 -0.90
C LEU A 741 9.87 35.54 -0.17
N ASP A 742 10.31 34.68 0.73
CA ASP A 742 11.58 34.79 1.44
C ASP A 742 12.56 33.70 0.95
N LEU A 743 13.65 34.11 0.32
CA LEU A 743 14.73 33.24 -0.15
C LEU A 743 16.00 33.36 0.69
N ASN A 744 15.99 33.98 1.87
CA ASN A 744 17.20 34.20 2.70
C ASN A 744 17.92 32.91 3.05
N ALA A 745 17.17 31.85 3.30
CA ALA A 745 17.70 30.53 3.64
C ALA A 745 18.03 29.66 2.41
N ALA A 746 17.72 30.14 1.18
CA ALA A 746 18.06 29.43 -0.04
C ALA A 746 19.49 29.70 -0.48
N ASN A 747 20.28 28.67 -0.75
CA ASN A 747 21.68 28.79 -1.07
C ASN A 747 22.01 28.16 -2.41
N LEU A 748 22.91 28.80 -3.16
CA LEU A 748 23.51 28.26 -4.37
C LEU A 748 24.86 27.60 -4.06
N TRP A 749 25.03 26.38 -4.57
CA TRP A 749 26.24 25.60 -4.33
C TRP A 749 26.85 25.10 -5.64
N ARG A 750 28.18 25.02 -5.67
CA ARG A 750 28.95 24.33 -6.69
C ARG A 750 29.61 23.11 -6.05
N LEU A 751 29.40 21.93 -6.59
CA LEU A 751 30.15 20.74 -6.23
C LEU A 751 31.37 20.58 -7.13
N ASP A 752 32.56 20.48 -6.57
CA ASP A 752 33.80 20.23 -7.32
C ASP A 752 33.87 18.76 -7.76
N THR A 753 33.20 18.47 -8.86
CA THR A 753 33.08 17.11 -9.39
C THR A 753 34.41 16.54 -9.88
N LYS A 754 35.36 17.39 -10.33
CA LYS A 754 36.70 16.95 -10.74
C LYS A 754 37.51 16.46 -9.55
N LYS A 755 37.52 17.22 -8.46
CA LYS A 755 38.20 16.84 -7.21
C LYS A 755 37.55 15.59 -6.62
N LEU A 756 36.21 15.50 -6.59
CA LEU A 756 35.47 14.32 -6.13
C LEU A 756 35.90 13.09 -6.93
N ALA A 757 35.90 13.16 -8.26
CA ALA A 757 36.29 12.06 -9.14
C ALA A 757 37.71 11.56 -8.86
N GLN A 758 38.69 12.48 -8.65
CA GLN A 758 40.08 12.15 -8.32
C GLN A 758 40.17 11.42 -6.96
N GLU A 759 39.52 11.96 -5.94
CA GLU A 759 39.50 11.37 -4.59
C GLU A 759 38.84 10.00 -4.58
N MET A 760 37.68 9.87 -5.22
CA MET A 760 36.94 8.60 -5.28
C MET A 760 37.62 7.56 -6.13
N HIS A 761 38.33 7.96 -7.21
CA HIS A 761 39.12 7.02 -8.01
C HIS A 761 40.22 6.37 -7.15
N SER A 762 41.02 7.16 -6.44
CA SER A 762 42.07 6.67 -5.55
C SER A 762 41.49 5.80 -4.41
N PHE A 763 40.38 6.22 -3.82
CA PHE A 763 39.73 5.52 -2.73
C PHE A 763 39.16 4.17 -3.17
N LYS A 764 38.61 4.09 -4.37
CA LYS A 764 38.03 2.87 -4.95
C LYS A 764 39.09 1.80 -5.25
N GLN A 765 40.30 2.18 -5.64
CA GLN A 765 41.36 1.24 -6.00
C GLN A 765 41.76 0.29 -4.85
N ILE A 766 41.59 0.72 -3.60
CA ILE A 766 41.93 -0.08 -2.42
C ILE A 766 40.76 -0.94 -1.92
N GLN A 767 39.59 -0.88 -2.58
CA GLN A 767 38.40 -1.57 -2.12
C GLN A 767 38.37 -3.03 -2.55
N PRO A 768 37.91 -3.95 -1.68
CA PRO A 768 37.70 -5.34 -2.09
C PRO A 768 36.54 -5.43 -3.08
N GLN A 769 36.56 -6.47 -3.89
CA GLN A 769 35.42 -6.82 -4.72
C GLN A 769 34.34 -7.50 -3.85
N ILE A 770 33.11 -7.08 -4.02
CA ILE A 770 31.97 -7.61 -3.28
C ILE A 770 30.98 -8.26 -4.24
N THR A 771 30.59 -9.48 -3.91
CA THR A 771 29.61 -10.27 -4.67
C THR A 771 28.48 -10.73 -3.76
N GLN A 772 27.38 -11.16 -4.35
CA GLN A 772 26.22 -11.71 -3.66
C GLN A 772 25.91 -13.12 -4.18
N PRO A 773 26.57 -14.17 -3.65
CA PRO A 773 26.34 -15.55 -4.09
C PRO A 773 24.90 -16.03 -3.88
N SER A 774 24.19 -15.51 -2.89
CA SER A 774 22.75 -15.72 -2.72
C SER A 774 22.10 -14.48 -2.09
N ALA A 775 20.79 -14.39 -2.11
CA ALA A 775 20.06 -13.24 -1.54
C ALA A 775 20.42 -12.98 -0.07
N LEU A 776 20.80 -14.01 0.68
CA LEU A 776 21.13 -13.95 2.11
C LEU A 776 22.64 -13.91 2.40
N VAL A 777 23.51 -13.93 1.37
CA VAL A 777 24.95 -14.02 1.54
C VAL A 777 25.67 -13.00 0.69
N ILE A 778 26.50 -12.17 1.34
CA ILE A 778 27.40 -11.22 0.69
C ILE A 778 28.84 -11.66 0.99
N LYS A 779 29.71 -11.64 -0.01
CA LYS A 779 31.08 -12.12 0.15
C LYS A 779 32.09 -11.17 -0.51
N SER A 780 33.21 -10.92 0.19
CA SER A 780 34.36 -10.24 -0.42
C SER A 780 35.31 -11.23 -1.08
N ASN A 781 36.12 -10.78 -2.05
CA ASN A 781 37.37 -11.48 -2.41
C ASN A 781 38.33 -11.47 -1.20
N HIS A 782 39.46 -12.19 -1.35
CA HIS A 782 40.59 -12.08 -0.39
C HIS A 782 41.28 -10.73 -0.56
N PHE A 783 41.63 -10.09 0.55
CA PHE A 783 42.40 -8.85 0.60
C PHE A 783 43.29 -8.81 1.86
N SER A 784 44.28 -7.92 1.86
CA SER A 784 45.22 -7.77 2.98
C SER A 784 45.25 -6.34 3.47
N LEU A 785 45.34 -6.17 4.80
CA LEU A 785 45.47 -4.87 5.45
C LEU A 785 46.82 -4.74 6.15
N HIS A 786 47.50 -3.61 5.97
CA HIS A 786 48.74 -3.27 6.67
C HIS A 786 48.49 -2.51 7.98
N LYS A 787 47.31 -1.89 8.16
CA LYS A 787 46.91 -1.14 9.33
C LYS A 787 45.45 -1.44 9.69
N LYS A 788 45.06 -1.11 10.92
CA LYS A 788 43.67 -1.21 11.36
C LYS A 788 42.77 -0.31 10.51
N MET A 789 41.70 -0.87 10.00
CA MET A 789 40.65 -0.17 9.22
C MET A 789 39.26 -0.52 9.69
N THR A 790 38.28 0.30 9.34
CA THR A 790 36.87 -0.01 9.60
C THR A 790 36.21 -0.43 8.29
N MET A 791 35.61 -1.60 8.24
CA MET A 791 34.71 -1.94 7.16
C MET A 791 33.35 -1.28 7.41
N LYS A 792 32.90 -0.48 6.46
CA LYS A 792 31.60 0.22 6.47
C LYS A 792 30.74 -0.27 5.34
N SER A 793 29.44 -0.17 5.50
CA SER A 793 28.50 -0.56 4.45
C SER A 793 27.45 0.52 4.24
N THR A 794 26.74 0.42 3.12
CA THR A 794 25.47 1.12 2.90
C THR A 794 24.29 0.11 2.92
N ILE A 795 24.45 -0.94 3.72
CA ILE A 795 23.44 -1.96 4.01
C ILE A 795 22.83 -1.62 5.36
N PRO A 796 21.51 -1.47 5.46
CA PRO A 796 20.84 -1.19 6.72
C PRO A 796 21.21 -2.20 7.80
N SER A 797 21.51 -1.70 9.00
CA SER A 797 21.91 -2.56 10.12
C SER A 797 20.72 -3.37 10.61
N SER A 798 20.95 -4.67 10.86
CA SER A 798 19.98 -5.57 11.44
C SER A 798 20.67 -6.56 12.38
N ILE A 799 19.94 -7.04 13.39
CA ILE A 799 20.42 -8.15 14.25
C ILE A 799 20.59 -9.43 13.45
N ASN A 800 19.89 -9.55 12.32
CA ASN A 800 19.90 -10.73 11.46
C ASN A 800 21.21 -10.87 10.64
N TRP A 801 22.03 -9.81 10.51
CA TRP A 801 23.33 -9.91 9.85
C TRP A 801 24.40 -10.50 10.76
N LEU A 802 24.95 -11.65 10.39
CA LEU A 802 26.14 -12.26 11.00
C LEU A 802 27.34 -11.88 10.15
N VAL A 803 28.41 -11.39 10.79
CA VAL A 803 29.68 -11.02 10.13
C VAL A 803 30.72 -12.09 10.41
N ILE A 804 31.34 -12.62 9.37
CA ILE A 804 32.39 -13.64 9.47
C ILE A 804 33.62 -13.17 8.71
N ASP A 805 34.80 -13.30 9.31
CA ASP A 805 36.10 -13.07 8.72
C ASP A 805 36.95 -14.35 8.78
N ASN A 806 37.33 -14.91 7.65
CA ASN A 806 38.11 -16.15 7.55
C ASN A 806 37.53 -17.29 8.44
N GLY A 807 36.20 -17.44 8.47
CA GLY A 807 35.50 -18.45 9.28
C GLY A 807 35.27 -18.07 10.76
N LYS A 808 35.74 -16.92 11.23
CA LYS A 808 35.55 -16.44 12.61
C LYS A 808 34.46 -15.35 12.66
N ILE A 809 33.57 -15.45 13.64
CA ILE A 809 32.52 -14.44 13.85
C ILE A 809 33.15 -13.15 14.36
N LEU A 810 32.80 -12.03 13.71
CA LEU A 810 33.19 -10.71 14.14
C LEU A 810 31.99 -9.96 14.77
N HIS A 811 32.31 -9.14 15.79
CA HIS A 811 31.32 -8.25 16.39
C HIS A 811 31.12 -6.98 15.54
N LYS A 812 29.85 -6.66 15.32
CA LYS A 812 29.44 -5.40 14.69
C LYS A 812 29.70 -4.24 15.65
N ASN A 813 30.01 -3.07 15.11
CA ASN A 813 30.11 -1.86 15.92
C ASN A 813 28.73 -1.50 16.50
N LYS A 814 28.70 -1.08 17.78
CA LYS A 814 27.44 -0.62 18.42
C LYS A 814 26.93 0.69 17.80
N VAL A 815 27.85 1.57 17.41
CA VAL A 815 27.52 2.80 16.69
C VAL A 815 27.39 2.49 15.22
N LEU A 816 26.24 2.85 14.64
CA LEU A 816 25.95 2.62 13.23
C LEU A 816 26.63 3.67 12.35
N PHE A 817 27.21 3.25 11.22
CA PHE A 817 27.70 4.18 10.20
C PHE A 817 26.52 4.98 9.63
N ALA A 818 26.68 6.29 9.57
CA ALA A 818 25.62 7.23 9.19
C ALA A 818 24.29 7.05 9.97
N ASN A 819 24.36 6.55 11.21
CA ASN A 819 23.23 6.24 12.10
C ASN A 819 22.24 5.16 11.58
N ALA A 820 22.56 4.51 10.46
CA ALA A 820 21.67 3.54 9.83
C ALA A 820 22.36 2.23 9.40
N PHE A 821 23.66 2.27 9.12
CA PHE A 821 24.35 1.20 8.41
C PHE A 821 25.27 0.35 9.26
N LEU A 822 25.44 -0.90 8.84
CA LEU A 822 26.37 -1.85 9.44
C LEU A 822 27.83 -1.40 9.27
N SER A 823 28.62 -1.56 10.33
CA SER A 823 30.09 -1.44 10.30
C SER A 823 30.78 -2.33 11.32
N PHE A 824 32.06 -2.64 11.09
CA PHE A 824 32.89 -3.45 11.99
C PHE A 824 34.38 -3.15 11.75
N ASN A 825 35.21 -3.42 12.76
CA ASN A 825 36.64 -3.13 12.71
C ASN A 825 37.44 -4.35 12.24
N LEU A 826 38.48 -4.10 11.44
CA LEU A 826 39.44 -5.11 10.97
C LEU A 826 40.85 -4.74 11.43
N ASN A 827 41.58 -5.72 11.92
CA ASN A 827 43.00 -5.58 12.30
C ASN A 827 43.89 -5.81 11.07
N PRO A 828 45.23 -5.49 11.13
CA PRO A 828 46.16 -5.87 10.07
C PRO A 828 46.14 -7.37 9.84
N GLY A 829 46.23 -7.80 8.58
CA GLY A 829 46.22 -9.22 8.21
C GLY A 829 45.49 -9.51 6.91
N LYS A 830 45.36 -10.80 6.60
CA LYS A 830 44.56 -11.30 5.45
C LYS A 830 43.10 -11.49 5.87
N HIS A 831 42.22 -11.07 5.00
CA HIS A 831 40.77 -11.09 5.27
C HIS A 831 39.98 -11.65 4.09
N GLN A 832 38.88 -12.33 4.42
CA GLN A 832 37.78 -12.65 3.52
C GLN A 832 36.48 -12.50 4.30
N ILE A 833 35.73 -11.45 4.01
CA ILE A 833 34.50 -11.13 4.74
C ILE A 833 33.32 -11.83 4.11
N THR A 834 32.51 -12.44 4.97
CA THR A 834 31.21 -13.01 4.58
C THR A 834 30.15 -12.44 5.52
N LEU A 835 29.10 -11.85 4.95
CA LEU A 835 27.89 -11.46 5.68
C LEU A 835 26.80 -12.48 5.40
N ILE A 836 26.16 -13.02 6.43
CA ILE A 836 25.04 -13.97 6.32
C ILE A 836 23.82 -13.36 7.01
N TYR A 837 22.71 -13.26 6.30
CA TYR A 837 21.44 -12.84 6.86
C TYR A 837 20.69 -14.06 7.41
N ILE A 838 20.48 -14.10 8.73
CA ILE A 838 19.77 -15.18 9.42
C ILE A 838 18.47 -14.62 9.99
N PRO A 839 17.31 -14.98 9.45
CA PRO A 839 16.03 -14.46 9.91
C PRO A 839 15.57 -15.16 11.21
N TRP A 840 16.23 -14.86 12.33
CA TRP A 840 16.03 -15.54 13.62
C TRP A 840 14.56 -15.59 14.06
N ILE A 841 13.84 -14.48 13.88
CA ILE A 841 12.44 -14.38 14.30
C ILE A 841 11.55 -15.29 13.46
N LEU A 842 11.81 -15.40 12.14
CA LEU A 842 11.12 -16.35 11.27
C LEU A 842 11.37 -17.81 11.74
N ILE A 843 12.61 -18.13 12.10
CA ILE A 843 12.98 -19.49 12.57
C ILE A 843 12.24 -19.82 13.87
N ILE A 844 12.22 -18.89 14.83
CA ILE A 844 11.48 -19.06 16.10
C ILE A 844 9.98 -19.21 15.81
N GLY A 845 9.43 -18.37 14.95
CA GLY A 845 8.03 -18.43 14.55
C GLY A 845 7.67 -19.77 13.90
N LEU A 846 8.52 -20.29 13.02
CA LEU A 846 8.35 -21.62 12.40
C LEU A 846 8.32 -22.74 13.46
N LEU A 847 9.18 -22.71 14.45
CA LEU A 847 9.18 -23.69 15.54
C LEU A 847 7.85 -23.65 16.32
N ILE A 848 7.35 -22.45 16.66
CA ILE A 848 6.07 -22.29 17.35
C ILE A 848 4.93 -22.82 16.47
N SER A 849 4.90 -22.48 15.20
CA SER A 849 3.88 -22.95 14.25
C SER A 849 3.87 -24.47 14.11
N LEU A 850 5.05 -25.11 14.03
CA LEU A 850 5.18 -26.56 13.95
C LEU A 850 4.69 -27.25 15.24
N ILE A 851 5.04 -26.75 16.42
CA ILE A 851 4.54 -27.26 17.70
C ILE A 851 3.01 -27.15 17.74
N THR A 852 2.48 -26.00 17.35
CA THR A 852 1.02 -25.77 17.32
C THR A 852 0.32 -26.69 16.33
N LEU A 853 0.92 -26.97 15.19
CA LEU A 853 0.38 -27.92 14.20
C LEU A 853 0.29 -29.35 14.78
N VAL A 854 1.32 -29.78 15.51
CA VAL A 854 1.29 -31.11 16.19
C VAL A 854 0.17 -31.16 17.23
N ILE A 855 -0.02 -30.08 18.01
CA ILE A 855 -1.13 -29.96 18.97
C ILE A 855 -2.48 -30.04 18.25
N TYR A 856 -2.65 -29.31 17.17
CA TYR A 856 -3.87 -29.29 16.38
C TYR A 856 -4.21 -30.67 15.81
N ILE A 857 -3.23 -31.40 15.27
CA ILE A 857 -3.42 -32.76 14.73
C ILE A 857 -3.84 -33.74 15.87
N LYS A 858 -3.22 -33.64 17.05
CA LYS A 858 -3.57 -34.46 18.22
C LYS A 858 -5.02 -34.21 18.69
N ILE A 859 -5.42 -32.93 18.80
CA ILE A 859 -6.78 -32.56 19.17
C ILE A 859 -7.81 -33.13 18.18
N ASN A 860 -7.55 -32.98 16.87
CA ASN A 860 -8.47 -33.51 15.84
C ASN A 860 -8.55 -35.05 15.87
N LYS A 861 -7.45 -35.77 16.13
CA LYS A 861 -7.46 -37.25 16.25
C LYS A 861 -8.24 -37.70 17.48
N SER A 862 -8.09 -37.03 18.63
CA SER A 862 -8.82 -37.42 19.87
C SER A 862 -10.32 -37.26 19.71
N ILE A 863 -10.76 -36.20 19.00
CA ILE A 863 -12.17 -35.96 18.69
C ILE A 863 -12.74 -37.03 17.73
N SER A 864 -11.96 -37.48 16.75
CA SER A 864 -12.41 -38.51 15.79
C SER A 864 -12.52 -39.89 16.44
N VAL A 865 -11.66 -40.19 17.42
CA VAL A 865 -11.74 -41.47 18.18
C VAL A 865 -12.94 -41.49 19.12
N SER A 866 -13.25 -40.38 19.82
CA SER A 866 -14.43 -40.31 20.70
C SER A 866 -15.76 -40.45 19.93
N VAL A 867 -15.88 -39.89 18.73
CA VAL A 867 -17.06 -39.99 17.88
C VAL A 867 -17.25 -41.42 17.31
N ASN A 868 -16.15 -42.13 17.07
CA ASN A 868 -16.21 -43.53 16.63
C ASN A 868 -16.48 -44.53 17.78
N MET A 869 -16.31 -44.15 19.03
CA MET A 869 -16.67 -44.94 20.20
C MET A 869 -18.14 -44.74 20.64
N GLU A 870 -18.78 -43.65 20.23
CA GLU A 870 -20.18 -43.34 20.47
C GLU A 870 -21.13 -43.85 19.37
N LYS A 871 -20.60 -44.32 18.24
CA LYS A 871 -21.33 -45.04 17.18
C LYS A 871 -21.18 -46.56 17.37
#